data_1cc45b365cc950a976deaa0cf5a0a605
#
_entry.id   1cc45b365cc950a976deaa0cf5a0a605
#
_cell.length_a   1.000
_cell.length_b   1.000
_cell.length_c   1.000
_cell.angle_alpha   90.00
_cell.angle_beta   90.00
_cell.angle_gamma   90.00
#
_symmetry.space_group_name_H-M   'P 1'
#
loop_
_entity.id
_entity.type
_entity.pdbx_description
1 polymer ?
#
loop_
_entity_poly.entity_id
_entity_poly.type
_entity_poly.pdbx_seq_one_letter_code
_entity_poly.pdbx_strand_id
1 'polypeptide(L)'
;MSEKILLIDGHSILNRAYYGLPNLTNWEGLHTNAVYGFLNIMTKVLEEEKPEYLAVAFDLHAPTFRHKMYDAYKGTRKPMPEELREQVPLIKEVLTAMKVAIVTMEGYEADDLLGTIAGMAEKKGIDATILSGDRDLLQLATDHVLIRIPKTKGGKTQIEDYHAKEVLETYQVTPAQIIELKSLMGDTADNIPGIPGVGEKTATKIIAAYGSIENAHEHLEEIKPNKAKESLRDHYDLAVLSKKLATIDTESPVEFSWEDARMGNLYTPEAYDYFKRLEFKNLLSRFDQQETEQKALPSWRIVEDFAEAENIWKQAEQAEQIGIAVIDGMDGVRGVAVALEDQNTVYFPVEGFQTEGVLCGHLEQLFAGDSQIGAWDVKAIRKKIEIPERKGIFDLGIGAYLLNPLKNDYTYDDVAKEYLGEQLPSQEEVFSGMKKPDPKKADNEQVAAYGAYQAYVALHGKDTLKKALQEAGMWDLFEDIEMPLVFTLDDMEKEGILVKGEELKLYGEKLEVRIRELEEKIYEEAGENFNINSPKQLGVILFEKMKMPGGKKTKTGYSTAADVLDKLAPDYPFVAAILEYRQLTKLKSTYADGLAGYIGADGRIHSTFNQTITATGRISSTEPNLQNIPVRMELGRLIRKVFVPRDGFVFLDADYSQIELRVLAHLSGDEMLIKAYREAQDIHRMTASQVFHIPFDEVTPLQRRNAKAVNFGIVYGISSFGLSQDLSITRKEAADYIEKYFATYPKIKSYLDGEVEKAKTDGYSLTMFGRRRPVPELKSSNFMQRSFGERIAMNSPIQGTAADIIKIAMIRVNQALRKENLRSRLVLQVHDELLIETAKEEVEQVSAILEREMRQAAVLSVPLEVDMHTGENWYEAK
;
A
#
# COMPACT_ATOMS: atom_id res chain seq x y z
N MET A 1 25.94 2.97 40.59
CA MET A 1 24.60 3.40 40.12
C MET A 1 23.63 2.40 40.73
N SER A 2 22.46 2.84 41.22
CA SER A 2 21.42 1.92 41.65
C SER A 2 20.96 1.04 40.51
N GLU A 3 20.64 -0.23 40.76
CA GLU A 3 19.98 -1.08 39.75
C GLU A 3 18.65 -0.44 39.34
N LYS A 4 18.20 -0.67 38.12
CA LYS A 4 16.97 -0.11 37.57
C LYS A 4 16.03 -1.19 37.04
N ILE A 5 14.73 -0.99 37.20
CA ILE A 5 13.69 -1.79 36.55
C ILE A 5 12.82 -0.91 35.64
N LEU A 6 12.60 -1.37 34.41
CA LEU A 6 11.60 -0.80 33.52
C LEU A 6 10.32 -1.63 33.57
N LEU A 7 9.24 -0.99 33.95
CA LEU A 7 7.89 -1.55 34.02
C LEU A 7 7.02 -0.92 32.92
N ILE A 8 6.38 -1.71 32.09
CA ILE A 8 5.59 -1.22 30.94
C ILE A 8 4.13 -1.63 31.10
N ASP A 9 3.22 -0.65 30.98
CA ASP A 9 1.79 -0.89 30.81
C ASP A 9 1.51 -1.36 29.37
N GLY A 10 1.30 -2.67 29.24
CA GLY A 10 1.18 -3.33 27.95
C GLY A 10 0.01 -2.83 27.10
N HIS A 11 -1.18 -2.73 27.71
CA HIS A 11 -2.36 -2.26 26.98
C HIS A 11 -2.30 -0.77 26.64
N SER A 12 -1.82 0.07 27.52
CA SER A 12 -1.72 1.51 27.30
C SER A 12 -0.75 1.83 26.15
N ILE A 13 0.44 1.24 26.17
CA ILE A 13 1.44 1.45 25.11
C ILE A 13 1.00 0.84 23.78
N LEU A 14 0.36 -0.35 23.77
CA LEU A 14 -0.17 -0.99 22.58
C LEU A 14 -1.29 -0.16 21.93
N ASN A 15 -2.24 0.34 22.72
CA ASN A 15 -3.29 1.25 22.26
C ASN A 15 -2.69 2.52 21.63
N ARG A 16 -1.71 3.09 22.30
CA ARG A 16 -1.05 4.29 21.82
C ARG A 16 -0.35 4.06 20.48
N ALA A 17 0.35 2.95 20.34
CA ALA A 17 1.02 2.56 19.11
C ALA A 17 0.03 2.37 17.96
N TYR A 18 -1.11 1.72 18.22
CA TYR A 18 -2.18 1.50 17.26
C TYR A 18 -2.73 2.81 16.67
N TYR A 19 -3.04 3.80 17.53
CA TYR A 19 -3.54 5.09 17.05
C TYR A 19 -2.46 6.06 16.58
N GLY A 20 -1.21 5.79 16.89
CA GLY A 20 -0.05 6.61 16.52
C GLY A 20 0.53 6.33 15.15
N LEU A 21 0.30 5.14 14.62
CA LEU A 21 0.80 4.68 13.33
C LEU A 21 -0.34 4.41 12.34
N PRO A 22 -0.11 4.56 11.04
CA PRO A 22 -1.05 4.10 10.02
C PRO A 22 -1.26 2.59 10.14
N ASN A 23 -2.33 2.10 9.55
CA ASN A 23 -2.62 0.66 9.53
C ASN A 23 -1.54 -0.06 8.71
N LEU A 24 -0.81 -0.98 9.32
CA LEU A 24 0.20 -1.82 8.71
C LEU A 24 -0.25 -3.27 8.81
N THR A 25 -0.08 -4.01 7.74
CA THR A 25 -0.34 -5.47 7.69
C THR A 25 0.88 -6.17 7.11
N ASN A 26 1.16 -7.38 7.58
CA ASN A 26 2.15 -8.25 6.95
C ASN A 26 1.54 -8.98 5.73
N TRP A 27 2.34 -9.79 5.06
CA TRP A 27 1.91 -10.58 3.89
C TRP A 27 0.78 -11.60 4.19
N GLU A 28 0.61 -12.02 5.45
CA GLU A 28 -0.51 -12.88 5.90
C GLU A 28 -1.81 -12.09 6.10
N GLY A 29 -1.78 -10.76 5.98
CA GLY A 29 -2.90 -9.87 6.29
C GLY A 29 -3.09 -9.58 7.78
N LEU A 30 -2.16 -9.98 8.64
CA LEU A 30 -2.19 -9.66 10.07
C LEU A 30 -1.88 -8.18 10.30
N HIS A 31 -2.67 -7.52 11.12
CA HIS A 31 -2.38 -6.15 11.55
C HIS A 31 -1.16 -6.13 12.49
N THR A 32 -0.19 -5.26 12.19
CA THR A 32 1.12 -5.26 12.88
C THR A 32 1.54 -3.89 13.43
N ASN A 33 0.81 -2.82 13.11
CA ASN A 33 1.16 -1.46 13.48
C ASN A 33 1.27 -1.23 14.99
N ALA A 34 0.39 -1.84 15.80
CA ALA A 34 0.44 -1.71 17.26
C ALA A 34 1.65 -2.43 17.85
N VAL A 35 1.94 -3.65 17.39
CA VAL A 35 3.11 -4.43 17.82
C VAL A 35 4.40 -3.70 17.42
N TYR A 36 4.50 -3.24 16.18
CA TYR A 36 5.66 -2.49 15.69
C TYR A 36 5.91 -1.22 16.49
N GLY A 37 4.86 -0.43 16.71
CA GLY A 37 4.96 0.80 17.49
C GLY A 37 5.30 0.56 18.95
N PHE A 38 4.76 -0.50 19.55
CA PHE A 38 5.08 -0.92 20.92
C PHE A 38 6.57 -1.21 21.05
N LEU A 39 7.10 -2.07 20.20
CA LEU A 39 8.51 -2.46 20.20
C LEU A 39 9.44 -1.26 19.99
N ASN A 40 9.09 -0.34 19.08
CA ASN A 40 9.89 0.87 18.88
C ASN A 40 9.91 1.79 20.12
N ILE A 41 8.77 1.95 20.80
CA ILE A 41 8.71 2.74 22.05
C ILE A 41 9.53 2.05 23.15
N MET A 42 9.33 0.74 23.34
CA MET A 42 10.07 -0.06 24.32
C MET A 42 11.58 0.03 24.08
N THR A 43 12.03 -0.23 22.88
CA THR A 43 13.46 -0.21 22.53
C THR A 43 14.09 1.16 22.78
N LYS A 44 13.39 2.25 22.39
CA LYS A 44 13.85 3.61 22.66
C LYS A 44 14.06 3.85 24.14
N VAL A 45 13.10 3.45 25.00
CA VAL A 45 13.20 3.64 26.45
C VAL A 45 14.30 2.76 27.06
N LEU A 46 14.47 1.53 26.55
CA LEU A 46 15.57 0.65 26.98
C LEU A 46 16.95 1.25 26.66
N GLU A 47 17.13 1.90 25.53
CA GLU A 47 18.38 2.60 25.16
C GLU A 47 18.66 3.81 26.05
N GLU A 48 17.61 4.53 26.43
CA GLU A 48 17.71 5.71 27.30
C GLU A 48 17.97 5.33 28.76
N GLU A 49 17.23 4.36 29.31
CA GLU A 49 17.25 4.01 30.75
C GLU A 49 18.30 2.96 31.11
N LYS A 50 18.61 2.04 30.19
CA LYS A 50 19.53 0.90 30.37
C LYS A 50 19.24 0.15 31.69
N PRO A 51 18.01 -0.36 31.87
CA PRO A 51 17.64 -1.04 33.10
C PRO A 51 18.26 -2.44 33.19
N GLU A 52 18.44 -2.97 34.39
CA GLU A 52 18.84 -4.33 34.66
C GLU A 52 17.66 -5.32 34.62
N TYR A 53 16.43 -4.81 34.82
CA TYR A 53 15.22 -5.62 34.85
C TYR A 53 14.14 -5.03 33.95
N LEU A 54 13.35 -5.88 33.31
CA LEU A 54 12.26 -5.50 32.42
C LEU A 54 11.03 -6.37 32.66
N ALA A 55 9.87 -5.75 32.85
CA ALA A 55 8.60 -6.46 32.89
C ALA A 55 7.48 -5.68 32.22
N VAL A 56 6.53 -6.39 31.62
CA VAL A 56 5.35 -5.80 30.96
C VAL A 56 4.09 -6.37 31.62
N ALA A 57 3.24 -5.48 32.16
CA ALA A 57 1.98 -5.87 32.76
C ALA A 57 0.83 -5.76 31.74
N PHE A 58 -0.08 -6.75 31.75
CA PHE A 58 -1.29 -6.74 30.94
C PHE A 58 -2.52 -7.04 31.79
N ASP A 59 -3.62 -6.33 31.49
CA ASP A 59 -4.92 -6.69 32.05
C ASP A 59 -5.41 -8.03 31.52
N LEU A 60 -6.15 -8.75 32.37
CA LEU A 60 -6.90 -9.92 31.97
C LEU A 60 -8.35 -9.56 31.65
N HIS A 61 -8.99 -10.32 30.79
CA HIS A 61 -10.40 -10.11 30.43
C HIS A 61 -11.33 -10.70 31.50
N ALA A 62 -11.14 -10.27 32.75
CA ALA A 62 -11.91 -10.72 33.92
C ALA A 62 -12.30 -9.52 34.78
N PRO A 63 -13.45 -9.58 35.48
CA PRO A 63 -13.86 -8.50 36.38
C PRO A 63 -12.83 -8.30 37.51
N THR A 64 -12.42 -7.05 37.72
CA THR A 64 -11.51 -6.67 38.83
C THR A 64 -12.30 -6.36 40.09
N PHE A 65 -11.62 -6.15 41.22
CA PHE A 65 -12.26 -5.76 42.48
C PHE A 65 -13.03 -4.42 42.34
N ARG A 66 -12.60 -3.53 41.41
CA ARG A 66 -13.28 -2.26 41.10
C ARG A 66 -14.64 -2.49 40.45
N HIS A 67 -14.75 -3.46 39.56
CA HIS A 67 -16.04 -3.86 38.93
C HIS A 67 -17.00 -4.43 39.97
N LYS A 68 -16.47 -5.16 40.97
CA LYS A 68 -17.28 -5.71 42.06
C LYS A 68 -17.76 -4.60 43.02
N MET A 69 -17.02 -3.49 43.11
CA MET A 69 -17.32 -2.33 43.96
C MET A 69 -18.31 -1.37 43.28
N TYR A 70 -18.23 -1.23 41.98
CA TYR A 70 -19.06 -0.33 41.17
C TYR A 70 -19.32 -0.90 39.76
N ASP A 71 -20.53 -1.41 39.54
CA ASP A 71 -20.93 -2.09 38.31
C ASP A 71 -20.76 -1.25 37.04
N ALA A 72 -20.85 0.08 37.15
CA ALA A 72 -20.69 1.01 36.05
C ALA A 72 -19.23 1.38 35.74
N TYR A 73 -18.25 0.86 36.50
CA TYR A 73 -16.83 1.12 36.29
C TYR A 73 -16.39 0.68 34.87
N LYS A 74 -15.71 1.58 34.16
CA LYS A 74 -15.32 1.42 32.76
C LYS A 74 -16.46 1.09 31.76
N GLY A 75 -17.74 1.19 32.21
CA GLY A 75 -18.92 0.82 31.40
C GLY A 75 -19.19 1.71 30.19
N THR A 76 -18.56 2.89 30.11
CA THR A 76 -18.65 3.82 28.98
C THR A 76 -17.55 3.63 27.95
N ARG A 77 -16.57 2.76 28.20
CA ARG A 77 -15.47 2.48 27.26
C ARG A 77 -16.01 1.79 26.01
N LYS A 78 -15.61 2.29 24.83
CA LYS A 78 -15.92 1.61 23.58
C LYS A 78 -15.16 0.29 23.50
N PRO A 79 -15.73 -0.74 22.87
CA PRO A 79 -15.02 -1.99 22.66
C PRO A 79 -13.73 -1.76 21.87
N MET A 80 -12.71 -2.51 22.20
CA MET A 80 -11.42 -2.47 21.50
C MET A 80 -11.64 -2.80 20.02
N PRO A 81 -11.07 -2.01 19.07
CA PRO A 81 -11.09 -2.35 17.65
C PRO A 81 -10.56 -3.76 17.43
N GLU A 82 -11.15 -4.47 16.46
CA GLU A 82 -10.81 -5.86 16.22
C GLU A 82 -9.36 -6.01 15.75
N GLU A 83 -8.91 -5.10 14.91
CA GLU A 83 -7.54 -5.02 14.42
C GLU A 83 -6.49 -4.83 15.54
N LEU A 84 -6.89 -4.18 16.63
CA LEU A 84 -6.04 -4.06 17.83
C LEU A 84 -6.17 -5.30 18.73
N ARG A 85 -7.37 -5.86 18.83
CA ARG A 85 -7.62 -7.05 19.66
C ARG A 85 -6.81 -8.26 19.20
N GLU A 86 -6.65 -8.42 17.88
CA GLU A 86 -5.81 -9.46 17.29
C GLU A 86 -4.31 -9.28 17.62
N GLN A 87 -3.86 -8.06 17.83
CA GLN A 87 -2.46 -7.74 18.14
C GLN A 87 -2.10 -7.94 19.63
N VAL A 88 -3.08 -8.07 20.53
CA VAL A 88 -2.82 -8.32 21.97
C VAL A 88 -2.17 -9.68 22.22
N PRO A 89 -2.69 -10.83 21.72
CA PRO A 89 -1.97 -12.11 21.85
C PRO A 89 -0.63 -12.07 21.10
N LEU A 90 -0.57 -11.45 19.93
CA LEU A 90 0.63 -11.38 19.12
C LEU A 90 1.79 -10.68 19.83
N ILE A 91 1.55 -9.52 20.48
CA ILE A 91 2.60 -8.84 21.24
C ILE A 91 3.08 -9.69 22.44
N LYS A 92 2.19 -10.42 23.09
CA LYS A 92 2.57 -11.33 24.18
C LYS A 92 3.47 -12.46 23.70
N GLU A 93 3.16 -13.05 22.53
CA GLU A 93 4.00 -14.07 21.89
C GLU A 93 5.38 -13.51 21.57
N VAL A 94 5.44 -12.31 20.95
CA VAL A 94 6.70 -11.64 20.63
C VAL A 94 7.53 -11.34 21.88
N LEU A 95 6.92 -10.78 22.93
CA LEU A 95 7.60 -10.51 24.20
C LEU A 95 8.10 -11.77 24.87
N THR A 96 7.33 -12.88 24.82
CA THR A 96 7.75 -14.18 25.33
C THR A 96 8.95 -14.70 24.54
N ALA A 97 8.93 -14.63 23.21
CA ALA A 97 10.06 -14.98 22.35
C ALA A 97 11.30 -14.11 22.65
N MET A 98 11.14 -12.85 23.00
CA MET A 98 12.19 -11.92 23.45
C MET A 98 12.63 -12.20 24.90
N LYS A 99 12.07 -13.18 25.59
CA LYS A 99 12.33 -13.49 27.03
C LYS A 99 12.05 -12.31 27.96
N VAL A 100 11.03 -11.51 27.65
CA VAL A 100 10.56 -10.42 28.49
C VAL A 100 9.55 -10.98 29.49
N ALA A 101 9.69 -10.62 30.78
CA ALA A 101 8.75 -11.02 31.81
C ALA A 101 7.38 -10.38 31.59
N ILE A 102 6.33 -11.20 31.47
CA ILE A 102 4.94 -10.77 31.34
C ILE A 102 4.24 -11.01 32.67
N VAL A 103 3.61 -9.96 33.22
CA VAL A 103 2.90 -10.03 34.50
C VAL A 103 1.40 -9.84 34.24
N THR A 104 0.61 -10.76 34.77
CA THR A 104 -0.86 -10.73 34.72
C THR A 104 -1.42 -11.31 35.98
N MET A 105 -2.57 -10.80 36.45
CA MET A 105 -3.23 -11.36 37.64
C MET A 105 -4.75 -11.19 37.54
N GLU A 106 -5.49 -12.26 37.85
CA GLU A 106 -6.94 -12.20 37.87
C GLU A 106 -7.45 -11.37 39.06
N GLY A 107 -8.42 -10.51 38.81
CA GLY A 107 -9.03 -9.66 39.81
C GLY A 107 -8.33 -8.31 40.06
N TYR A 108 -7.16 -8.08 39.45
CA TYR A 108 -6.37 -6.86 39.52
C TYR A 108 -6.13 -6.27 38.11
N GLU A 109 -5.85 -4.99 38.04
CA GLU A 109 -5.49 -4.28 36.80
C GLU A 109 -3.97 -4.18 36.65
N ALA A 110 -3.50 -3.96 35.42
CA ALA A 110 -2.07 -3.80 35.16
C ALA A 110 -1.43 -2.70 36.03
N ASP A 111 -2.15 -1.61 36.29
CA ASP A 111 -1.70 -0.50 37.12
C ASP A 111 -1.42 -0.94 38.58
N ASP A 112 -2.25 -1.82 39.14
CA ASP A 112 -2.06 -2.38 40.48
C ASP A 112 -0.78 -3.23 40.55
N LEU A 113 -0.54 -4.03 39.51
CA LEU A 113 0.66 -4.88 39.39
C LEU A 113 1.92 -4.01 39.26
N LEU A 114 1.88 -2.98 38.39
CA LEU A 114 2.98 -2.04 38.21
C LEU A 114 3.30 -1.29 39.51
N GLY A 115 2.26 -0.78 40.19
CA GLY A 115 2.40 -0.12 41.48
C GLY A 115 3.00 -0.99 42.57
N THR A 116 2.55 -2.27 42.64
CA THR A 116 3.07 -3.22 43.62
C THR A 116 4.54 -3.57 43.34
N ILE A 117 4.91 -3.82 42.07
CA ILE A 117 6.30 -4.15 41.72
C ILE A 117 7.22 -2.94 41.91
N ALA A 118 6.75 -1.72 41.56
CA ALA A 118 7.52 -0.52 41.81
C ALA A 118 7.79 -0.29 43.33
N GLY A 119 6.79 -0.54 44.16
CA GLY A 119 6.96 -0.51 45.62
C GLY A 119 7.89 -1.61 46.14
N MET A 120 7.90 -2.80 45.53
CA MET A 120 8.88 -3.86 45.83
C MET A 120 10.29 -3.44 45.43
N ALA A 121 10.45 -2.77 44.27
CA ALA A 121 11.74 -2.27 43.78
C ALA A 121 12.30 -1.22 44.74
N GLU A 122 11.51 -0.23 45.12
CA GLU A 122 11.92 0.82 46.06
C GLU A 122 12.37 0.25 47.42
N LYS A 123 11.64 -0.74 47.96
CA LYS A 123 12.03 -1.45 49.21
C LYS A 123 13.35 -2.20 49.09
N LYS A 124 13.76 -2.60 47.89
CA LYS A 124 15.05 -3.22 47.58
C LYS A 124 16.16 -2.24 47.23
N GLY A 125 15.87 -0.94 47.10
CA GLY A 125 16.81 0.10 46.69
C GLY A 125 17.09 0.07 45.18
N ILE A 126 16.13 -0.44 44.39
CA ILE A 126 16.14 -0.48 42.91
C ILE A 126 15.25 0.68 42.43
N ASP A 127 15.78 1.54 41.55
CA ASP A 127 14.99 2.63 40.94
C ASP A 127 14.02 2.06 39.90
N ALA A 128 12.76 2.45 39.94
CA ALA A 128 11.73 1.98 39.03
C ALA A 128 11.32 3.05 38.00
N THR A 129 11.24 2.67 36.72
CA THR A 129 10.66 3.49 35.66
C THR A 129 9.38 2.83 35.18
N ILE A 130 8.23 3.53 35.27
CA ILE A 130 6.96 3.06 34.73
C ILE A 130 6.66 3.79 33.43
N LEU A 131 6.52 3.04 32.33
CA LEU A 131 6.17 3.55 31.01
C LEU A 131 4.69 3.28 30.73
N SER A 132 3.87 4.30 30.72
CA SER A 132 2.43 4.23 30.40
C SER A 132 1.92 5.53 29.79
N GLY A 133 0.83 5.46 29.06
CA GLY A 133 0.06 6.63 28.61
C GLY A 133 -0.97 7.10 29.65
N ASP A 134 -1.17 6.35 30.72
CA ASP A 134 -2.15 6.65 31.76
C ASP A 134 -1.58 7.58 32.80
N ARG A 135 -2.32 8.65 33.09
CA ARG A 135 -1.94 9.66 34.10
C ARG A 135 -2.29 9.24 35.53
N ASP A 136 -3.05 8.18 35.69
CA ASP A 136 -3.40 7.69 37.03
C ASP A 136 -2.17 7.14 37.75
N LEU A 137 -1.22 6.64 36.97
CA LEU A 137 0.08 6.19 37.51
C LEU A 137 0.94 7.32 38.10
N LEU A 138 0.62 8.60 37.84
CA LEU A 138 1.31 9.74 38.48
C LEU A 138 1.19 9.70 40.02
N GLN A 139 0.15 9.02 40.56
CA GLN A 139 0.01 8.81 42.00
C GLN A 139 1.15 7.98 42.62
N LEU A 140 1.87 7.20 41.77
CA LEU A 140 2.98 6.34 42.20
C LEU A 140 4.35 7.02 42.12
N ALA A 141 4.42 8.26 41.60
CA ALA A 141 5.70 8.95 41.42
C ALA A 141 6.37 9.27 42.79
N THR A 142 7.65 8.87 42.93
CA THR A 142 8.51 9.18 44.07
C THR A 142 9.85 9.73 43.61
N ASP A 143 10.82 9.89 44.48
CA ASP A 143 12.21 10.20 44.09
C ASP A 143 12.90 8.97 43.42
N HIS A 144 12.37 7.75 43.65
CA HIS A 144 12.86 6.48 43.16
C HIS A 144 11.94 5.81 42.13
N VAL A 145 10.73 6.33 41.90
CA VAL A 145 9.76 5.87 40.93
C VAL A 145 9.50 6.97 39.90
N LEU A 146 10.02 6.79 38.71
CA LEU A 146 9.83 7.69 37.58
C LEU A 146 8.65 7.22 36.71
N ILE A 147 7.71 8.13 36.40
CA ILE A 147 6.61 7.88 35.47
C ILE A 147 6.93 8.55 34.15
N ARG A 148 7.02 7.75 33.07
CA ARG A 148 7.31 8.21 31.71
C ARG A 148 6.06 8.12 30.84
N ILE A 149 5.57 9.28 30.37
CA ILE A 149 4.34 9.38 29.58
C ILE A 149 4.68 9.78 28.14
N PRO A 150 4.52 8.87 27.15
CA PRO A 150 4.73 9.23 25.77
C PRO A 150 3.64 10.21 25.29
N LYS A 151 3.99 11.28 24.57
CA LYS A 151 3.09 12.23 23.90
C LYS A 151 3.45 12.41 22.44
N THR A 152 2.44 12.61 21.58
CA THR A 152 2.66 12.94 20.18
C THR A 152 2.44 14.44 19.97
N LYS A 153 3.49 15.16 19.56
CA LYS A 153 3.44 16.58 19.22
C LYS A 153 4.09 16.80 17.86
N GLY A 154 3.31 17.32 16.91
CA GLY A 154 3.79 17.56 15.54
C GLY A 154 4.26 16.32 14.79
N GLY A 155 3.62 15.16 15.01
CA GLY A 155 3.98 13.88 14.35
C GLY A 155 5.20 13.16 14.92
N LYS A 156 5.82 13.69 16.02
CA LYS A 156 6.93 13.05 16.72
C LYS A 156 6.50 12.62 18.12
N THR A 157 6.91 11.43 18.55
CA THR A 157 6.72 10.96 19.93
C THR A 157 7.79 11.57 20.84
N GLN A 158 7.35 12.37 21.81
CA GLN A 158 8.16 12.88 22.92
C GLN A 158 7.73 12.15 24.19
N ILE A 159 8.64 11.96 25.14
CA ILE A 159 8.33 11.36 26.44
C ILE A 159 8.44 12.46 27.49
N GLU A 160 7.43 12.58 28.35
CA GLU A 160 7.45 13.46 29.51
C GLU A 160 7.76 12.62 30.73
N ASP A 161 8.68 13.10 31.56
CA ASP A 161 9.20 12.42 32.73
C ASP A 161 8.68 13.12 34.00
N TYR A 162 8.15 12.32 34.96
CA TYR A 162 7.53 12.81 36.18
C TYR A 162 8.05 12.02 37.39
N HIS A 163 8.91 12.64 38.20
CA HIS A 163 9.11 12.30 39.61
C HIS A 163 8.11 13.10 40.47
N ALA A 164 8.15 12.89 41.79
CA ALA A 164 7.28 13.61 42.72
C ALA A 164 7.32 15.12 42.56
N LYS A 165 8.50 15.68 42.30
CA LYS A 165 8.71 17.10 42.07
C LYS A 165 8.02 17.62 40.79
N GLU A 166 8.16 16.95 39.69
CA GLU A 166 7.55 17.33 38.40
C GLU A 166 6.01 17.20 38.44
N VAL A 167 5.47 16.22 39.20
CA VAL A 167 4.04 16.12 39.46
C VAL A 167 3.55 17.37 40.23
N LEU A 168 4.24 17.74 41.30
CA LEU A 168 3.89 18.94 42.10
C LEU A 168 3.97 20.23 41.28
N GLU A 169 5.02 20.41 40.48
CA GLU A 169 5.19 21.58 39.62
C GLU A 169 4.10 21.69 38.56
N THR A 170 3.69 20.55 37.96
CA THR A 170 2.75 20.51 36.84
C THR A 170 1.29 20.57 37.31
N TYR A 171 0.94 19.80 38.33
CA TYR A 171 -0.45 19.61 38.77
C TYR A 171 -0.79 20.38 40.06
N GLN A 172 0.17 21.02 40.69
CA GLN A 172 0.01 21.80 41.95
C GLN A 172 -0.47 20.96 43.16
N VAL A 173 -0.27 19.65 43.09
CA VAL A 173 -0.58 18.65 44.10
C VAL A 173 0.52 17.60 44.17
N THR A 174 0.69 16.93 45.28
CA THR A 174 1.63 15.82 45.44
C THR A 174 1.12 14.58 44.67
N PRO A 175 1.97 13.59 44.33
CA PRO A 175 1.55 12.33 43.75
C PRO A 175 0.37 11.67 44.47
N ALA A 176 0.45 11.53 45.80
CA ALA A 176 -0.64 10.98 46.61
C ALA A 176 -1.95 11.78 46.54
N GLN A 177 -1.88 13.05 46.24
CA GLN A 177 -3.06 13.91 46.07
C GLN A 177 -3.70 13.84 44.67
N ILE A 178 -3.11 13.16 43.71
CA ILE A 178 -3.75 12.86 42.43
C ILE A 178 -5.03 12.03 42.65
N ILE A 179 -5.02 11.11 43.62
CA ILE A 179 -6.18 10.31 43.99
C ILE A 179 -7.29 11.23 44.52
N GLU A 180 -6.91 12.20 45.36
CA GLU A 180 -7.85 13.17 45.95
C GLU A 180 -8.50 14.08 44.90
N LEU A 181 -7.71 14.49 43.86
CA LEU A 181 -8.26 15.24 42.73
C LEU A 181 -9.33 14.44 42.02
N LYS A 182 -9.02 13.17 41.69
CA LYS A 182 -9.96 12.29 41.00
C LYS A 182 -11.17 11.93 41.82
N SER A 183 -11.02 11.88 43.11
CA SER A 183 -12.15 11.71 44.06
C SER A 183 -13.20 12.81 43.95
N LEU A 184 -12.77 14.05 43.69
CA LEU A 184 -13.65 15.20 43.52
C LEU A 184 -14.14 15.37 42.06
N MET A 185 -13.23 15.35 41.10
CA MET A 185 -13.59 15.65 39.69
C MET A 185 -14.13 14.46 38.94
N GLY A 186 -13.91 13.23 39.44
CA GLY A 186 -14.20 12.00 38.73
C GLY A 186 -13.24 11.72 37.58
N ASP A 187 -13.52 10.64 36.82
CA ASP A 187 -12.84 10.30 35.58
C ASP A 187 -13.85 9.78 34.56
N THR A 188 -13.97 10.50 33.43
CA THR A 188 -14.90 10.13 32.38
C THR A 188 -14.42 8.92 31.56
N ALA A 189 -13.11 8.66 31.51
CA ALA A 189 -12.55 7.52 30.78
C ALA A 189 -12.86 6.20 31.49
N ASP A 190 -12.79 6.20 32.81
CA ASP A 190 -13.05 5.04 33.66
C ASP A 190 -14.44 5.05 34.32
N ASN A 191 -15.25 6.05 33.95
CA ASN A 191 -16.60 6.23 34.51
C ASN A 191 -16.60 6.33 36.04
N ILE A 192 -15.57 6.99 36.59
CA ILE A 192 -15.52 7.31 38.02
C ILE A 192 -16.37 8.57 38.25
N PRO A 193 -17.38 8.52 39.13
CA PRO A 193 -18.41 9.55 39.18
C PRO A 193 -17.92 10.93 39.64
N GLY A 194 -17.01 11.01 40.62
CA GLY A 194 -16.65 12.26 41.26
C GLY A 194 -17.87 12.90 41.98
N ILE A 195 -17.79 14.21 42.27
CA ILE A 195 -18.93 14.96 42.76
C ILE A 195 -19.49 15.95 41.73
N PRO A 196 -20.81 16.12 41.59
CA PRO A 196 -21.41 16.92 40.54
C PRO A 196 -20.92 18.37 40.52
N GLY A 197 -20.47 18.85 39.36
CA GLY A 197 -20.14 20.27 39.15
C GLY A 197 -18.77 20.70 39.69
N VAL A 198 -17.94 19.78 40.13
CA VAL A 198 -16.53 20.03 40.51
C VAL A 198 -15.62 19.50 39.40
N GLY A 199 -14.98 20.39 38.65
CA GLY A 199 -13.99 20.04 37.63
C GLY A 199 -12.57 20.28 38.16
N GLU A 200 -11.58 19.90 37.32
CA GLU A 200 -10.14 19.90 37.64
C GLU A 200 -9.67 21.15 38.40
N LYS A 201 -9.92 22.35 37.84
CA LYS A 201 -9.48 23.63 38.48
C LYS A 201 -10.03 23.84 39.89
N THR A 202 -11.25 23.40 40.17
CA THR A 202 -11.88 23.54 41.46
C THR A 202 -11.36 22.48 42.42
N ALA A 203 -11.25 21.24 41.98
CA ALA A 203 -10.66 20.13 42.72
C ALA A 203 -9.22 20.45 43.14
N THR A 204 -8.37 20.93 42.20
CA THR A 204 -6.98 21.33 42.49
C THR A 204 -6.91 22.38 43.61
N LYS A 205 -7.77 23.42 43.56
CA LYS A 205 -7.78 24.46 44.62
C LYS A 205 -8.18 23.91 45.99
N ILE A 206 -9.17 23.00 46.01
CA ILE A 206 -9.61 22.38 47.26
C ILE A 206 -8.51 21.48 47.81
N ILE A 207 -7.94 20.60 46.99
CA ILE A 207 -6.93 19.67 47.48
C ILE A 207 -5.61 20.37 47.80
N ALA A 208 -5.21 21.39 47.09
CA ALA A 208 -4.03 22.21 47.46
C ALA A 208 -4.21 22.94 48.77
N ALA A 209 -5.45 23.32 49.15
CA ALA A 209 -5.74 24.03 50.40
C ALA A 209 -5.92 23.08 51.56
N TYR A 210 -6.59 21.94 51.37
CA TYR A 210 -7.01 21.06 52.47
C TYR A 210 -6.28 19.71 52.51
N GLY A 211 -5.57 19.35 51.47
CA GLY A 211 -4.75 18.13 51.40
C GLY A 211 -5.48 16.84 51.05
N SER A 212 -6.70 16.64 51.54
CA SER A 212 -7.53 15.45 51.29
C SER A 212 -9.00 15.78 51.22
N ILE A 213 -9.85 14.87 50.71
CA ILE A 213 -11.32 15.03 50.70
C ILE A 213 -11.92 14.99 52.08
N GLU A 214 -11.32 14.24 53.00
CA GLU A 214 -11.74 14.13 54.39
C GLU A 214 -11.59 15.50 55.11
N ASN A 215 -10.38 16.06 55.04
CA ASN A 215 -10.09 17.37 55.66
C ASN A 215 -10.89 18.49 54.97
N ALA A 216 -11.08 18.42 53.63
CA ALA A 216 -11.96 19.35 52.94
C ALA A 216 -13.41 19.25 53.41
N HIS A 217 -13.92 18.05 53.71
CA HIS A 217 -15.25 17.83 54.24
C HIS A 217 -15.39 18.33 55.69
N GLU A 218 -14.36 18.23 56.54
CA GLU A 218 -14.36 18.79 57.87
C GLU A 218 -14.39 20.34 57.85
N HIS A 219 -13.85 20.98 56.79
CA HIS A 219 -13.78 22.44 56.66
C HIS A 219 -14.76 22.99 55.61
N LEU A 220 -15.93 22.36 55.44
CA LEU A 220 -16.93 22.71 54.42
C LEU A 220 -17.29 24.20 54.38
N GLU A 221 -17.40 24.85 55.55
CA GLU A 221 -17.80 26.25 55.62
C GLU A 221 -16.80 27.23 54.99
N GLU A 222 -15.55 26.82 54.79
CA GLU A 222 -14.48 27.62 54.20
C GLU A 222 -14.32 27.42 52.70
N ILE A 223 -14.97 26.39 52.12
CA ILE A 223 -14.82 26.02 50.72
C ILE A 223 -15.52 27.01 49.78
N LYS A 224 -14.81 27.43 48.76
CA LYS A 224 -15.33 28.29 47.68
C LYS A 224 -15.06 27.63 46.31
N PRO A 225 -15.98 27.73 45.36
CA PRO A 225 -17.29 28.44 45.40
C PRO A 225 -18.36 27.65 46.17
N ASN A 226 -19.42 28.32 46.61
CA ASN A 226 -20.52 27.71 47.39
C ASN A 226 -21.07 26.44 46.71
N LYS A 227 -21.13 26.40 45.39
CA LYS A 227 -21.60 25.22 44.65
C LYS A 227 -20.73 23.98 44.88
N ALA A 228 -19.41 24.14 44.99
CA ALA A 228 -18.51 23.05 45.30
C ALA A 228 -18.64 22.59 46.75
N LYS A 229 -18.85 23.52 47.71
CA LYS A 229 -19.16 23.24 49.09
C LYS A 229 -20.44 22.41 49.24
N GLU A 230 -21.55 22.87 48.64
CA GLU A 230 -22.81 22.15 48.64
C GLU A 230 -22.66 20.75 48.01
N SER A 231 -21.99 20.65 46.87
CA SER A 231 -21.76 19.38 46.19
C SER A 231 -20.93 18.40 47.04
N LEU A 232 -19.87 18.86 47.69
CA LEU A 232 -19.05 18.02 48.56
C LEU A 232 -19.86 17.54 49.78
N ARG A 233 -20.68 18.44 50.37
CA ARG A 233 -21.54 18.05 51.51
C ARG A 233 -22.56 16.99 51.11
N ASP A 234 -23.28 17.23 49.98
CA ASP A 234 -24.42 16.42 49.58
C ASP A 234 -24.02 15.11 48.87
N HIS A 235 -22.78 15.02 48.37
CA HIS A 235 -22.27 13.87 47.59
C HIS A 235 -20.93 13.33 48.14
N TYR A 236 -20.66 13.49 49.42
CA TYR A 236 -19.41 13.02 50.03
C TYR A 236 -19.20 11.52 49.86
N ASP A 237 -20.26 10.71 49.94
CA ASP A 237 -20.20 9.26 49.71
C ASP A 237 -19.69 8.92 48.28
N LEU A 238 -20.06 9.73 47.28
CA LEU A 238 -19.55 9.57 45.92
C LEU A 238 -18.06 9.90 45.79
N ALA A 239 -17.61 10.95 46.56
CA ALA A 239 -16.18 11.25 46.61
C ALA A 239 -15.38 10.11 47.24
N VAL A 240 -15.89 9.52 48.36
CA VAL A 240 -15.25 8.35 48.99
C VAL A 240 -15.23 7.13 48.09
N LEU A 241 -16.32 6.85 47.36
CA LEU A 241 -16.36 5.78 46.34
C LEU A 241 -15.34 6.05 45.24
N SER A 242 -15.34 7.26 44.68
CA SER A 242 -14.41 7.69 43.64
C SER A 242 -12.95 7.58 44.08
N LYS A 243 -12.65 7.91 45.31
CA LYS A 243 -11.31 7.74 45.91
C LYS A 243 -10.89 6.27 45.88
N LYS A 244 -11.75 5.36 46.32
CA LYS A 244 -11.47 3.91 46.30
C LYS A 244 -11.26 3.37 44.88
N LEU A 245 -12.03 3.86 43.92
CA LEU A 245 -11.92 3.46 42.53
C LEU A 245 -10.64 3.98 41.83
N ALA A 246 -10.24 5.22 42.18
CA ALA A 246 -9.05 5.86 41.61
C ALA A 246 -7.73 5.41 42.24
N THR A 247 -7.78 4.79 43.42
CA THR A 247 -6.59 4.34 44.16
C THR A 247 -6.02 3.09 43.50
N ILE A 248 -4.74 3.13 43.15
CA ILE A 248 -3.97 1.96 42.67
C ILE A 248 -3.58 1.13 43.91
N ASP A 249 -3.86 -0.18 43.86
CA ASP A 249 -3.46 -1.11 44.90
C ASP A 249 -1.98 -1.49 44.76
N THR A 250 -1.16 -1.00 45.66
CA THR A 250 0.30 -1.25 45.72
C THR A 250 0.69 -2.48 46.54
N GLU A 251 -0.29 -3.22 47.03
CA GLU A 251 -0.10 -4.43 47.86
C GLU A 251 -0.82 -5.65 47.25
N SER A 252 -1.00 -5.64 45.94
CA SER A 252 -1.60 -6.78 45.24
C SER A 252 -0.77 -8.07 45.46
N PRO A 253 -1.42 -9.27 45.59
CA PRO A 253 -0.71 -10.51 45.92
C PRO A 253 -0.01 -11.09 44.67
N VAL A 254 0.65 -10.26 43.89
CA VAL A 254 1.40 -10.68 42.72
C VAL A 254 2.71 -11.39 43.13
N GLU A 255 2.93 -12.56 42.59
CA GLU A 255 4.23 -13.24 42.68
C GLU A 255 5.15 -12.71 41.57
N PHE A 256 6.19 -11.96 41.94
CA PHE A 256 7.12 -11.40 40.97
C PHE A 256 8.51 -12.01 41.10
N SER A 257 8.99 -12.61 39.98
CA SER A 257 10.32 -13.20 39.93
C SER A 257 11.32 -12.17 39.37
N TRP A 258 12.25 -11.75 40.21
CA TRP A 258 13.35 -10.86 39.81
C TRP A 258 14.32 -11.55 38.83
N GLU A 259 14.43 -12.87 38.89
CA GLU A 259 15.29 -13.65 38.02
C GLU A 259 14.73 -13.68 36.59
N ASP A 260 13.42 -13.89 36.47
CA ASP A 260 12.74 -13.90 35.15
C ASP A 260 12.67 -12.50 34.52
N ALA A 261 12.63 -11.45 35.34
CA ALA A 261 12.63 -10.07 34.92
C ALA A 261 14.03 -9.53 34.60
N ARG A 262 15.10 -10.25 34.91
CA ARG A 262 16.47 -9.81 34.64
C ARG A 262 16.71 -9.79 33.14
N MET A 263 17.14 -8.63 32.62
CA MET A 263 17.41 -8.48 31.20
C MET A 263 18.59 -9.33 30.73
N GLY A 264 18.30 -10.16 29.74
CA GLY A 264 19.28 -10.90 28.96
C GLY A 264 19.33 -10.37 27.53
N ASN A 265 19.74 -11.24 26.59
CA ASN A 265 19.61 -10.93 25.18
C ASN A 265 18.13 -11.01 24.76
N LEU A 266 17.56 -9.85 24.40
CA LEU A 266 16.17 -9.75 23.91
C LEU A 266 16.01 -10.23 22.46
N TYR A 267 17.10 -10.29 21.73
CA TYR A 267 17.15 -10.63 20.29
C TYR A 267 17.48 -12.09 20.11
N THR A 268 16.58 -12.96 20.58
CA THR A 268 16.71 -14.42 20.50
C THR A 268 16.41 -14.93 19.09
N PRO A 269 16.81 -16.17 18.72
CA PRO A 269 16.41 -16.79 17.45
C PRO A 269 14.89 -16.86 17.28
N GLU A 270 14.15 -17.16 18.35
CA GLU A 270 12.68 -17.22 18.35
C GLU A 270 12.06 -15.83 18.09
N ALA A 271 12.61 -14.79 18.69
CA ALA A 271 12.18 -13.40 18.41
C ALA A 271 12.48 -12.99 16.97
N TYR A 272 13.61 -13.43 16.42
CA TYR A 272 13.99 -13.20 15.02
C TYR A 272 12.91 -13.74 14.06
N ASP A 273 12.41 -14.97 14.29
CA ASP A 273 11.36 -15.54 13.44
C ASP A 273 10.06 -14.74 13.48
N TYR A 274 9.66 -14.24 14.66
CA TYR A 274 8.51 -13.33 14.76
C TYR A 274 8.75 -12.01 14.02
N PHE A 275 9.90 -11.37 14.16
CA PHE A 275 10.19 -10.10 13.51
C PHE A 275 10.26 -10.25 11.98
N LYS A 276 10.75 -11.37 11.51
CA LYS A 276 10.76 -11.76 10.10
C LYS A 276 9.34 -11.97 9.58
N ARG A 277 8.52 -12.75 10.28
CA ARG A 277 7.11 -13.00 9.93
C ARG A 277 6.29 -11.72 9.91
N LEU A 278 6.55 -10.79 10.84
CA LEU A 278 5.84 -9.53 10.97
C LEU A 278 6.42 -8.40 10.09
N GLU A 279 7.46 -8.67 9.31
CA GLU A 279 8.11 -7.75 8.39
C GLU A 279 8.70 -6.49 9.05
N PHE A 280 9.24 -6.62 10.25
CA PHE A 280 9.84 -5.53 11.02
C PHE A 280 11.29 -5.25 10.59
N LYS A 281 11.51 -4.87 9.33
CA LYS A 281 12.83 -4.70 8.71
C LYS A 281 13.80 -3.88 9.58
N ASN A 282 13.36 -2.73 10.11
CA ASN A 282 14.20 -1.85 10.93
C ASN A 282 14.59 -2.44 12.30
N LEU A 283 13.83 -3.41 12.81
CA LEU A 283 14.13 -4.07 14.08
C LEU A 283 14.99 -5.33 13.88
N LEU A 284 14.97 -5.93 12.68
CA LEU A 284 15.80 -7.08 12.33
C LEU A 284 17.29 -6.74 12.35
N SER A 285 17.68 -5.50 12.03
CA SER A 285 19.07 -5.04 12.09
C SER A 285 19.67 -5.01 13.51
N ARG A 286 18.84 -5.19 14.54
CA ARG A 286 19.27 -5.21 15.97
C ARG A 286 19.66 -6.59 16.48
N PHE A 287 19.40 -7.64 15.72
CA PHE A 287 19.84 -8.98 16.06
C PHE A 287 21.36 -9.06 15.79
N ASP A 288 22.13 -9.40 16.83
CA ASP A 288 23.55 -9.63 16.67
C ASP A 288 23.79 -10.76 15.67
N GLN A 289 24.62 -10.50 14.68
CA GLN A 289 24.93 -11.44 13.61
C GLN A 289 25.75 -12.68 14.08
N GLN A 290 25.92 -12.89 15.37
CA GLN A 290 26.86 -13.88 15.90
C GLN A 290 26.31 -15.24 16.32
N GLU A 291 24.99 -15.49 16.32
CA GLU A 291 24.42 -16.77 16.81
C GLU A 291 23.44 -17.51 15.88
N THR A 292 23.13 -17.00 14.73
CA THR A 292 22.58 -17.84 13.66
C THR A 292 23.75 -18.51 12.95
N GLU A 293 23.64 -19.80 12.59
CA GLU A 293 24.56 -20.41 11.63
C GLU A 293 24.55 -19.55 10.37
N GLN A 294 25.42 -18.55 10.34
CA GLN A 294 25.64 -17.72 9.16
C GLN A 294 26.21 -18.66 8.10
N LYS A 295 25.40 -19.06 7.15
CA LYS A 295 25.99 -19.32 5.84
C LYS A 295 26.82 -18.08 5.53
N ALA A 296 28.12 -18.29 5.31
CA ALA A 296 29.02 -17.21 4.96
C ALA A 296 28.42 -16.42 3.79
N LEU A 297 28.44 -15.08 3.88
CA LEU A 297 27.99 -14.23 2.76
C LEU A 297 28.66 -14.72 1.47
N PRO A 298 27.98 -14.70 0.34
CA PRO A 298 28.54 -15.11 -0.93
C PRO A 298 29.87 -14.40 -1.16
N SER A 299 30.93 -15.16 -1.42
CA SER A 299 32.23 -14.57 -1.73
C SER A 299 32.20 -13.94 -3.11
N TRP A 300 32.80 -12.77 -3.23
CA TRP A 300 32.93 -12.07 -4.51
C TRP A 300 34.28 -11.37 -4.61
N ARG A 301 34.66 -11.01 -5.82
CA ARG A 301 35.90 -10.26 -6.06
C ARG A 301 35.77 -9.38 -7.31
N ILE A 302 36.56 -8.33 -7.34
CA ILE A 302 36.71 -7.46 -8.51
C ILE A 302 37.80 -8.06 -9.42
N VAL A 303 37.56 -8.08 -10.71
CA VAL A 303 38.50 -8.58 -11.72
C VAL A 303 39.20 -7.39 -12.39
N GLU A 304 40.51 -7.28 -12.15
CA GLU A 304 41.35 -6.18 -12.66
C GLU A 304 42.39 -6.66 -13.69
N ASP A 305 42.68 -7.95 -13.79
CA ASP A 305 43.61 -8.54 -14.74
C ASP A 305 42.91 -8.95 -16.03
N PHE A 306 43.52 -8.57 -17.18
CA PHE A 306 42.96 -8.86 -18.50
C PHE A 306 42.90 -10.36 -18.80
N ALA A 307 43.99 -11.11 -18.54
CA ALA A 307 44.01 -12.54 -18.83
C ALA A 307 43.04 -13.33 -17.96
N GLU A 308 42.85 -12.90 -16.72
CA GLU A 308 41.86 -13.44 -15.81
C GLU A 308 40.46 -13.14 -16.31
N ALA A 309 40.17 -11.92 -16.72
CA ALA A 309 38.86 -11.51 -17.25
C ALA A 309 38.47 -12.38 -18.45
N GLU A 310 39.36 -12.49 -19.44
CA GLU A 310 39.14 -13.33 -20.65
C GLU A 310 38.92 -14.80 -20.30
N ASN A 311 39.59 -15.33 -19.30
CA ASN A 311 39.38 -16.71 -18.87
C ASN A 311 38.00 -16.91 -18.22
N ILE A 312 37.56 -15.95 -17.40
CA ILE A 312 36.23 -16.02 -16.75
C ILE A 312 35.11 -15.89 -17.77
N TRP A 313 35.23 -14.98 -18.74
CA TRP A 313 34.24 -14.87 -19.84
C TRP A 313 34.14 -16.16 -20.63
N LYS A 314 35.25 -16.83 -20.95
CA LYS A 314 35.24 -18.15 -21.59
C LYS A 314 34.61 -19.25 -20.74
N GLN A 315 34.79 -19.20 -19.42
CA GLN A 315 34.12 -20.11 -18.50
C GLN A 315 32.61 -19.84 -18.48
N ALA A 316 32.21 -18.56 -18.45
CA ALA A 316 30.83 -18.16 -18.49
C ALA A 316 30.12 -18.62 -19.79
N GLU A 317 30.77 -18.49 -20.95
CA GLU A 317 30.25 -18.98 -22.23
C GLU A 317 30.04 -20.52 -22.27
N GLN A 318 30.76 -21.28 -21.45
CA GLN A 318 30.66 -22.74 -21.36
C GLN A 318 29.78 -23.21 -20.20
N ALA A 319 29.39 -22.33 -19.31
CA ALA A 319 28.58 -22.68 -18.17
C ALA A 319 27.12 -23.00 -18.56
N GLU A 320 26.55 -24.01 -17.93
CA GLU A 320 25.15 -24.38 -18.14
C GLU A 320 24.19 -23.33 -17.55
N GLN A 321 24.56 -22.77 -16.41
CA GLN A 321 23.77 -21.79 -15.69
C GLN A 321 24.61 -20.56 -15.29
N ILE A 322 24.07 -19.38 -15.43
CA ILE A 322 24.74 -18.12 -15.15
C ILE A 322 23.77 -17.15 -14.46
N GLY A 323 24.25 -16.43 -13.44
CA GLY A 323 23.58 -15.27 -12.86
C GLY A 323 24.26 -13.98 -13.31
N ILE A 324 23.49 -13.02 -13.82
CA ILE A 324 24.00 -11.75 -14.35
C ILE A 324 23.34 -10.57 -13.65
N ALA A 325 24.15 -9.56 -13.28
CA ALA A 325 23.69 -8.23 -12.88
C ALA A 325 24.47 -7.15 -13.63
N VAL A 326 23.76 -6.22 -14.25
CA VAL A 326 24.31 -5.06 -14.92
C VAL A 326 24.02 -3.82 -14.11
N ILE A 327 25.05 -3.10 -13.69
CA ILE A 327 24.93 -1.96 -12.81
C ILE A 327 25.08 -0.66 -13.59
N ASP A 328 24.08 0.22 -13.45
CA ASP A 328 24.05 1.52 -14.12
C ASP A 328 25.06 2.51 -13.55
N GLY A 329 25.74 3.23 -14.45
CA GLY A 329 26.56 4.40 -14.16
C GLY A 329 25.80 5.72 -14.41
N MET A 330 26.53 6.83 -14.33
CA MET A 330 25.97 8.15 -14.68
C MET A 330 25.66 8.25 -16.19
N ASP A 331 26.55 7.75 -17.02
CA ASP A 331 26.50 7.84 -18.49
C ASP A 331 26.73 6.44 -19.12
N GLY A 332 25.95 5.43 -18.71
CA GLY A 332 26.05 4.07 -19.28
C GLY A 332 26.18 2.99 -18.21
N VAL A 333 26.90 1.91 -18.52
CA VAL A 333 27.17 0.79 -17.63
C VAL A 333 28.35 1.12 -16.71
N ARG A 334 28.20 0.91 -15.41
CA ARG A 334 29.29 1.05 -14.42
C ARG A 334 30.07 -0.23 -14.24
N GLY A 335 29.42 -1.37 -14.41
CA GLY A 335 30.06 -2.66 -14.33
C GLY A 335 29.06 -3.81 -14.44
N VAL A 336 29.61 -5.00 -14.52
CA VAL A 336 28.84 -6.25 -14.69
C VAL A 336 29.29 -7.24 -13.63
N ALA A 337 28.33 -7.85 -12.93
CA ALA A 337 28.61 -8.99 -12.06
C ALA A 337 28.14 -10.29 -12.74
N VAL A 338 28.94 -11.33 -12.62
CA VAL A 338 28.67 -12.68 -13.15
C VAL A 338 28.87 -13.70 -12.03
N ALA A 339 27.84 -14.50 -11.79
CA ALA A 339 27.90 -15.65 -10.86
C ALA A 339 27.91 -16.95 -11.65
N LEU A 340 28.83 -17.85 -11.30
CA LEU A 340 29.02 -19.19 -11.86
C LEU A 340 28.82 -20.26 -10.79
N GLU A 341 28.50 -21.50 -11.15
CA GLU A 341 28.18 -22.61 -10.22
C GLU A 341 29.31 -22.93 -9.21
N ASP A 342 30.55 -22.66 -9.57
CA ASP A 342 31.73 -22.96 -8.74
C ASP A 342 31.97 -21.98 -7.56
N GLN A 343 30.92 -21.30 -7.06
CA GLN A 343 30.95 -20.37 -5.93
C GLN A 343 31.72 -19.06 -6.13
N ASN A 344 32.14 -18.73 -7.35
CA ASN A 344 32.84 -17.49 -7.62
C ASN A 344 31.90 -16.48 -8.31
N THR A 345 31.43 -15.52 -7.54
CA THR A 345 30.82 -14.32 -8.12
C THR A 345 31.93 -13.28 -8.38
N VAL A 346 31.95 -12.75 -9.58
CA VAL A 346 32.95 -11.78 -10.01
C VAL A 346 32.30 -10.49 -10.49
N TYR A 347 32.95 -9.37 -10.24
CA TYR A 347 32.53 -8.07 -10.72
C TYR A 347 33.57 -7.47 -11.65
N PHE A 348 33.13 -7.04 -12.81
CA PHE A 348 33.91 -6.39 -13.85
C PHE A 348 33.57 -4.89 -13.85
N PRO A 349 34.42 -4.01 -13.33
CA PRO A 349 34.20 -2.56 -13.39
C PRO A 349 34.46 -2.05 -14.80
N VAL A 350 33.72 -1.00 -15.22
CA VAL A 350 34.07 -0.25 -16.43
C VAL A 350 35.27 0.64 -16.13
N GLU A 351 36.48 0.07 -16.27
CA GLU A 351 37.75 0.73 -16.00
C GLU A 351 38.88 0.12 -16.81
N GLY A 352 39.84 0.94 -17.23
CA GLY A 352 41.03 0.48 -17.94
C GLY A 352 40.70 -0.21 -19.26
N PHE A 353 41.08 -1.49 -19.39
CA PHE A 353 40.80 -2.30 -20.60
C PHE A 353 39.33 -2.78 -20.67
N GLN A 354 38.64 -2.81 -19.54
CA GLN A 354 37.24 -3.19 -19.46
C GLN A 354 36.33 -1.98 -19.77
N THR A 355 36.30 -1.61 -21.03
CA THR A 355 35.39 -0.55 -21.51
C THR A 355 33.95 -1.06 -21.53
N GLU A 356 32.97 -0.15 -21.48
CA GLU A 356 31.56 -0.50 -21.61
C GLU A 356 31.31 -1.37 -22.86
N GLY A 357 31.89 -1.01 -24.00
CA GLY A 357 31.73 -1.78 -25.25
C GLY A 357 32.27 -3.21 -25.16
N VAL A 358 33.37 -3.43 -24.43
CA VAL A 358 33.92 -4.78 -24.20
C VAL A 358 32.98 -5.62 -23.35
N LEU A 359 32.50 -5.06 -22.22
CA LEU A 359 31.57 -5.76 -21.33
C LEU A 359 30.23 -6.04 -22.04
N CYS A 360 29.71 -5.08 -22.76
CA CYS A 360 28.49 -5.27 -23.57
C CYS A 360 28.67 -6.37 -24.63
N GLY A 361 29.80 -6.42 -25.32
CA GLY A 361 30.09 -7.47 -26.31
C GLY A 361 30.14 -8.88 -25.70
N HIS A 362 30.74 -9.05 -24.52
CA HIS A 362 30.69 -10.34 -23.79
C HIS A 362 29.26 -10.71 -23.36
N LEU A 363 28.49 -9.73 -22.85
CA LEU A 363 27.10 -9.97 -22.49
C LEU A 363 26.25 -10.41 -23.69
N GLU A 364 26.41 -9.76 -24.86
CA GLU A 364 25.71 -10.14 -26.10
C GLU A 364 26.01 -11.59 -26.49
N GLN A 365 27.28 -12.01 -26.39
CA GLN A 365 27.66 -13.38 -26.63
C GLN A 365 27.01 -14.37 -25.67
N LEU A 366 27.02 -14.07 -24.37
CA LEU A 366 26.34 -14.88 -23.35
C LEU A 366 24.84 -15.00 -23.60
N PHE A 367 24.17 -13.89 -23.85
CA PHE A 367 22.72 -13.91 -24.11
C PHE A 367 22.36 -14.58 -25.45
N ALA A 368 23.25 -14.59 -26.41
CA ALA A 368 23.08 -15.31 -27.68
C ALA A 368 23.39 -16.82 -27.59
N GLY A 369 24.11 -17.27 -26.54
CA GLY A 369 24.49 -18.67 -26.31
C GLY A 369 23.33 -19.52 -25.78
N ASP A 370 23.64 -20.78 -25.42
CA ASP A 370 22.65 -21.78 -24.95
C ASP A 370 22.49 -21.81 -23.41
N SER A 371 23.29 -21.06 -22.67
CA SER A 371 23.28 -21.03 -21.21
C SER A 371 21.90 -20.58 -20.66
N GLN A 372 21.51 -21.15 -19.52
CA GLN A 372 20.36 -20.70 -18.74
C GLN A 372 20.77 -19.47 -17.94
N ILE A 373 20.19 -18.32 -18.22
CA ILE A 373 20.58 -17.04 -17.63
C ILE A 373 19.51 -16.53 -16.67
N GLY A 374 19.87 -16.34 -15.39
CA GLY A 374 19.10 -15.54 -14.45
C GLY A 374 19.59 -14.09 -14.46
N ALA A 375 18.68 -13.13 -14.50
CA ALA A 375 19.03 -11.70 -14.45
C ALA A 375 17.92 -10.86 -13.79
N TRP A 376 18.27 -9.66 -13.38
CA TRP A 376 17.33 -8.65 -12.87
C TRP A 376 17.05 -7.64 -13.98
N ASP A 377 15.76 -7.33 -14.18
CA ASP A 377 15.29 -6.35 -15.16
C ASP A 377 15.94 -6.53 -16.56
N VAL A 378 15.62 -7.66 -17.19
CA VAL A 378 16.10 -8.01 -18.53
C VAL A 378 15.77 -6.92 -19.55
N LYS A 379 14.67 -6.19 -19.38
CA LYS A 379 14.31 -5.05 -20.21
C LYS A 379 15.31 -3.90 -20.10
N ALA A 380 15.78 -3.57 -18.89
CA ALA A 380 16.81 -2.56 -18.68
C ALA A 380 18.15 -2.97 -19.28
N ILE A 381 18.52 -4.25 -19.19
CA ILE A 381 19.72 -4.78 -19.84
C ILE A 381 19.61 -4.65 -21.36
N ARG A 382 18.47 -4.98 -21.94
CA ARG A 382 18.19 -4.91 -23.37
C ARG A 382 18.23 -3.49 -23.95
N LYS A 383 18.09 -2.46 -23.13
CA LYS A 383 18.35 -1.06 -23.53
C LYS A 383 19.81 -0.77 -23.85
N LYS A 384 20.74 -1.63 -23.41
CA LYS A 384 22.21 -1.43 -23.51
C LYS A 384 22.87 -2.40 -24.51
N ILE A 385 22.30 -3.60 -24.66
CA ILE A 385 22.84 -4.67 -25.50
C ILE A 385 21.72 -5.33 -26.31
N GLU A 386 22.10 -5.98 -27.40
CA GLU A 386 21.19 -6.82 -28.17
C GLU A 386 20.99 -8.17 -27.48
N ILE A 387 19.76 -8.47 -27.06
CA ILE A 387 19.38 -9.75 -26.48
C ILE A 387 18.39 -10.43 -27.43
N PRO A 388 18.71 -11.62 -27.97
CA PRO A 388 17.77 -12.38 -28.79
C PRO A 388 16.62 -12.92 -27.95
N GLU A 389 15.41 -12.91 -28.53
CA GLU A 389 14.26 -13.55 -27.89
C GLU A 389 14.45 -15.07 -27.94
N ARG A 390 14.69 -15.69 -26.78
CA ARG A 390 14.88 -17.12 -26.63
C ARG A 390 14.42 -17.62 -25.27
N LYS A 391 14.12 -18.92 -25.17
CA LYS A 391 13.93 -19.60 -23.89
C LYS A 391 15.25 -19.72 -23.13
N GLY A 392 15.18 -19.85 -21.83
CA GLY A 392 16.36 -19.96 -20.95
C GLY A 392 16.87 -18.65 -20.39
N ILE A 393 16.20 -17.52 -20.67
CA ILE A 393 16.40 -16.24 -19.99
C ILE A 393 15.31 -16.13 -18.93
N PHE A 394 15.68 -15.83 -17.69
CA PHE A 394 14.77 -15.72 -16.54
C PHE A 394 14.95 -14.37 -15.86
N ASP A 395 13.90 -13.54 -15.87
CA ASP A 395 13.85 -12.31 -15.07
C ASP A 395 13.32 -12.62 -13.66
N LEU A 396 14.16 -12.43 -12.64
CA LEU A 396 13.80 -12.77 -11.28
C LEU A 396 12.72 -11.85 -10.71
N GLY A 397 12.73 -10.57 -11.10
CA GLY A 397 11.72 -9.60 -10.69
C GLY A 397 10.32 -10.01 -11.19
N ILE A 398 10.21 -10.44 -12.44
CA ILE A 398 8.95 -10.94 -13.03
C ILE A 398 8.52 -12.24 -12.36
N GLY A 399 9.46 -13.18 -12.14
CA GLY A 399 9.15 -14.42 -11.43
C GLY A 399 8.62 -14.21 -10.03
N ALA A 400 9.26 -13.35 -9.25
CA ALA A 400 8.83 -12.98 -7.91
C ALA A 400 7.49 -12.23 -7.89
N TYR A 401 7.28 -11.33 -8.86
CA TYR A 401 6.00 -10.63 -9.04
C TYR A 401 4.83 -11.59 -9.28
N LEU A 402 4.96 -12.58 -10.13
CA LEU A 402 3.89 -13.53 -10.39
C LEU A 402 3.51 -14.31 -9.13
N LEU A 403 4.49 -14.67 -8.30
CA LEU A 403 4.24 -15.37 -7.04
C LEU A 403 3.59 -14.50 -5.98
N ASN A 404 3.89 -13.20 -5.93
CA ASN A 404 3.27 -12.24 -5.01
C ASN A 404 3.10 -10.85 -5.63
N PRO A 405 2.02 -10.60 -6.40
CA PRO A 405 1.79 -9.31 -7.09
C PRO A 405 1.34 -8.16 -6.18
N LEU A 406 1.26 -8.37 -4.87
CA LEU A 406 0.85 -7.35 -3.90
C LEU A 406 2.03 -6.55 -3.32
N LYS A 407 3.27 -6.95 -3.59
CA LYS A 407 4.46 -6.20 -3.20
C LYS A 407 4.63 -4.95 -4.07
N ASN A 408 5.24 -3.92 -3.48
CA ASN A 408 5.57 -2.69 -4.20
C ASN A 408 6.89 -2.79 -4.96
N ASP A 409 7.78 -3.70 -4.55
CA ASP A 409 9.13 -3.88 -5.08
C ASP A 409 9.60 -5.33 -4.94
N TYR A 410 10.53 -5.75 -5.78
CA TYR A 410 11.07 -7.12 -5.84
C TYR A 410 12.59 -7.03 -5.84
N THR A 411 13.18 -6.95 -4.66
CA THR A 411 14.63 -6.80 -4.49
C THR A 411 15.35 -8.15 -4.34
N TYR A 412 16.66 -8.18 -4.60
CA TYR A 412 17.45 -9.39 -4.50
C TYR A 412 17.49 -9.97 -3.08
N ASP A 413 17.55 -9.09 -2.07
CA ASP A 413 17.55 -9.50 -0.67
C ASP A 413 16.19 -10.08 -0.22
N ASP A 414 15.08 -9.54 -0.74
CA ASP A 414 13.75 -10.14 -0.52
C ASP A 414 13.65 -11.53 -1.16
N VAL A 415 14.14 -11.70 -2.40
CA VAL A 415 14.12 -13.00 -3.09
C VAL A 415 15.06 -14.01 -2.41
N ALA A 416 16.27 -13.59 -1.99
CA ALA A 416 17.18 -14.44 -1.23
C ALA A 416 16.52 -14.95 0.06
N LYS A 417 15.90 -14.05 0.80
CA LYS A 417 15.23 -14.38 2.07
C LYS A 417 14.03 -15.29 1.89
N GLU A 418 13.15 -14.99 0.94
CA GLU A 418 11.88 -15.72 0.76
C GLU A 418 12.08 -17.09 0.09
N TYR A 419 12.96 -17.17 -0.89
CA TYR A 419 13.08 -18.35 -1.75
C TYR A 419 14.37 -19.14 -1.54
N LEU A 420 15.46 -18.54 -1.07
CA LEU A 420 16.70 -19.24 -0.74
C LEU A 420 16.87 -19.47 0.77
N GLY A 421 16.10 -18.78 1.63
CA GLY A 421 16.26 -18.83 3.07
C GLY A 421 17.57 -18.17 3.54
N GLU A 422 18.13 -17.27 2.72
CA GLU A 422 19.42 -16.60 2.96
C GLU A 422 19.18 -15.11 3.25
N GLN A 423 19.92 -14.57 4.22
CA GLN A 423 19.86 -13.17 4.54
C GLN A 423 21.05 -12.45 3.93
N LEU A 424 20.80 -11.65 2.90
CA LEU A 424 21.80 -10.81 2.26
C LEU A 424 21.60 -9.34 2.68
N PRO A 425 22.68 -8.54 2.71
CA PRO A 425 22.56 -7.10 2.95
C PRO A 425 21.65 -6.44 1.91
N SER A 426 20.69 -5.63 2.38
CA SER A 426 19.82 -4.84 1.49
C SER A 426 20.62 -3.75 0.76
N GLN A 427 20.01 -3.14 -0.26
CA GLN A 427 20.64 -2.02 -0.96
C GLN A 427 21.00 -0.87 0.00
N GLU A 428 20.16 -0.57 0.98
CA GLU A 428 20.40 0.45 1.99
C GLU A 428 21.59 0.10 2.90
N GLU A 429 21.76 -1.17 3.22
CA GLU A 429 22.87 -1.65 4.05
C GLU A 429 24.20 -1.65 3.27
N VAL A 430 24.18 -2.10 2.02
CA VAL A 430 25.38 -2.06 1.13
C VAL A 430 25.85 -0.62 0.91
N PHE A 431 24.93 0.31 0.64
CA PHE A 431 25.24 1.72 0.45
C PHE A 431 25.12 2.54 1.75
N SER A 432 25.43 1.93 2.90
CA SER A 432 25.39 2.59 4.19
C SER A 432 26.23 3.87 4.20
N GLY A 433 25.70 4.94 4.82
CA GLY A 433 26.31 6.28 4.81
C GLY A 433 25.79 7.22 3.73
N MET A 434 25.05 6.77 2.76
CA MET A 434 24.38 7.61 1.76
C MET A 434 22.97 7.98 2.22
N LYS A 435 22.57 9.26 2.07
CA LYS A 435 21.18 9.71 2.39
C LYS A 435 20.14 9.08 1.49
N LYS A 436 20.52 8.73 0.25
CA LYS A 436 19.72 7.97 -0.71
C LYS A 436 20.69 6.99 -1.36
N PRO A 437 20.47 5.68 -1.25
CA PRO A 437 21.24 4.67 -1.94
C PRO A 437 21.22 4.93 -3.44
N ASP A 438 22.38 5.09 -4.04
CA ASP A 438 22.52 5.37 -5.47
C ASP A 438 23.82 4.72 -5.99
N PRO A 439 23.71 3.57 -6.68
CA PRO A 439 24.87 2.88 -7.23
C PRO A 439 25.75 3.75 -8.12
N LYS A 440 25.15 4.78 -8.75
CA LYS A 440 25.87 5.70 -9.63
C LYS A 440 26.90 6.58 -8.91
N LYS A 441 26.75 6.75 -7.58
CA LYS A 441 27.56 7.65 -6.74
C LYS A 441 28.35 6.93 -5.66
N ALA A 442 28.13 5.63 -5.46
CA ALA A 442 28.81 4.83 -4.46
C ALA A 442 30.28 4.53 -4.86
N ASP A 443 31.09 4.06 -3.92
CA ASP A 443 32.44 3.58 -4.25
C ASP A 443 32.40 2.23 -4.99
N ASN A 444 33.52 1.85 -5.61
CA ASN A 444 33.59 0.64 -6.44
C ASN A 444 33.40 -0.64 -5.64
N GLU A 445 33.81 -0.69 -4.38
CA GLU A 445 33.66 -1.87 -3.54
C GLU A 445 32.19 -2.11 -3.15
N GLN A 446 31.47 -1.04 -2.78
CA GLN A 446 30.04 -1.11 -2.51
C GLN A 446 29.25 -1.53 -3.76
N VAL A 447 29.61 -0.98 -4.93
CA VAL A 447 28.96 -1.33 -6.21
C VAL A 447 29.25 -2.78 -6.59
N ALA A 448 30.47 -3.25 -6.40
CA ALA A 448 30.84 -4.64 -6.65
C ALA A 448 30.09 -5.61 -5.74
N ALA A 449 29.99 -5.29 -4.44
CA ALA A 449 29.19 -6.08 -3.49
C ALA A 449 27.72 -6.14 -3.90
N TYR A 450 27.12 -4.99 -4.23
CA TYR A 450 25.73 -4.89 -4.68
C TYR A 450 25.46 -5.71 -5.95
N GLY A 451 26.31 -5.58 -6.97
CA GLY A 451 26.22 -6.35 -8.20
C GLY A 451 26.43 -7.86 -7.97
N ALA A 452 27.38 -8.21 -7.13
CA ALA A 452 27.68 -9.60 -6.80
C ALA A 452 26.50 -10.29 -6.09
N TYR A 453 25.85 -9.64 -5.14
CA TYR A 453 24.68 -10.20 -4.48
C TYR A 453 23.52 -10.38 -5.47
N GLN A 454 23.30 -9.43 -6.37
CA GLN A 454 22.29 -9.57 -7.42
C GLN A 454 22.58 -10.76 -8.35
N ALA A 455 23.82 -10.89 -8.84
CA ALA A 455 24.22 -11.99 -9.73
C ALA A 455 24.14 -13.35 -9.01
N TYR A 456 24.56 -13.42 -7.74
CA TYR A 456 24.43 -14.61 -6.91
C TYR A 456 22.97 -15.07 -6.78
N VAL A 457 22.06 -14.14 -6.44
CA VAL A 457 20.63 -14.46 -6.32
C VAL A 457 20.03 -14.77 -7.69
N ALA A 458 20.52 -14.13 -8.76
CA ALA A 458 20.08 -14.43 -10.12
C ALA A 458 20.42 -15.87 -10.54
N LEU A 459 21.56 -16.39 -10.11
CA LEU A 459 21.94 -17.79 -10.34
C LEU A 459 21.11 -18.76 -9.52
N HIS A 460 21.14 -18.61 -8.19
CA HIS A 460 20.57 -19.58 -7.26
C HIS A 460 19.05 -19.46 -7.07
N GLY A 461 18.51 -18.24 -7.18
CA GLY A 461 17.08 -17.95 -7.05
C GLY A 461 16.25 -18.39 -8.25
N LYS A 462 16.86 -18.45 -9.45
CA LYS A 462 16.18 -18.82 -10.69
C LYS A 462 15.47 -20.17 -10.60
N ASP A 463 16.16 -21.22 -10.18
CA ASP A 463 15.60 -22.57 -10.13
C ASP A 463 14.55 -22.71 -9.03
N THR A 464 14.73 -22.03 -7.89
CA THR A 464 13.76 -22.02 -6.80
C THR A 464 12.48 -21.29 -7.22
N LEU A 465 12.59 -20.12 -7.86
CA LEU A 465 11.44 -19.39 -8.39
C LEU A 465 10.75 -20.18 -9.51
N LYS A 466 11.51 -20.82 -10.42
CA LYS A 466 10.96 -21.69 -11.46
C LYS A 466 10.14 -22.81 -10.85
N LYS A 467 10.67 -23.52 -9.85
CA LYS A 467 9.96 -24.56 -9.13
C LYS A 467 8.68 -24.02 -8.47
N ALA A 468 8.76 -22.91 -7.78
CA ALA A 468 7.60 -22.27 -7.15
C ALA A 468 6.52 -21.88 -8.19
N LEU A 469 6.92 -21.35 -9.36
CA LEU A 469 5.99 -21.05 -10.45
C LEU A 469 5.35 -22.31 -11.02
N GLN A 470 6.09 -23.41 -11.14
CA GLN A 470 5.56 -24.72 -11.58
C GLN A 470 4.55 -25.27 -10.58
N GLU A 471 4.88 -25.28 -9.30
CA GLU A 471 3.98 -25.72 -8.22
C GLU A 471 2.72 -24.84 -8.13
N ALA A 472 2.86 -23.55 -8.43
CA ALA A 472 1.72 -22.64 -8.51
C ALA A 472 0.90 -22.75 -9.82
N GLY A 473 1.37 -23.52 -10.83
CA GLY A 473 0.72 -23.61 -12.14
C GLY A 473 0.85 -22.33 -12.98
N MET A 474 1.88 -21.51 -12.74
CA MET A 474 2.14 -20.24 -13.42
C MET A 474 3.36 -20.27 -14.35
N TRP A 475 3.96 -21.44 -14.58
CA TRP A 475 5.15 -21.55 -15.43
C TRP A 475 4.89 -21.14 -16.89
N ASP A 476 3.80 -21.64 -17.49
CA ASP A 476 3.44 -21.30 -18.86
C ASP A 476 3.12 -19.81 -19.01
N LEU A 477 2.48 -19.22 -18.00
CA LEU A 477 2.23 -17.77 -17.93
C LEU A 477 3.56 -16.98 -17.94
N PHE A 478 4.55 -17.43 -17.16
CA PHE A 478 5.86 -16.81 -17.13
C PHE A 478 6.61 -16.99 -18.46
N GLU A 479 6.73 -18.23 -18.93
CA GLU A 479 7.59 -18.57 -20.09
C GLU A 479 7.01 -18.12 -21.43
N ASP A 480 5.68 -18.22 -21.61
CA ASP A 480 5.04 -17.99 -22.91
C ASP A 480 4.35 -16.62 -23.02
N ILE A 481 4.17 -15.89 -21.90
CA ILE A 481 3.53 -14.57 -21.91
C ILE A 481 4.44 -13.50 -21.31
N GLU A 482 4.84 -13.62 -20.04
CA GLU A 482 5.52 -12.51 -19.37
C GLU A 482 6.95 -12.29 -19.89
N MET A 483 7.72 -13.33 -20.11
CA MET A 483 9.07 -13.21 -20.66
C MET A 483 9.09 -12.70 -22.10
N PRO A 484 8.30 -13.24 -23.06
CA PRO A 484 8.22 -12.66 -24.41
C PRO A 484 7.73 -11.21 -24.43
N LEU A 485 6.86 -10.83 -23.49
CA LEU A 485 6.37 -9.46 -23.38
C LEU A 485 7.48 -8.46 -23.09
N VAL A 486 8.54 -8.85 -22.36
CA VAL A 486 9.72 -7.99 -22.11
C VAL A 486 10.28 -7.40 -23.41
N PHE A 487 10.40 -8.25 -24.43
CA PHE A 487 10.94 -7.87 -25.74
C PHE A 487 10.00 -6.91 -26.48
N THR A 488 8.70 -7.20 -26.42
CA THR A 488 7.67 -6.35 -27.04
C THR A 488 7.63 -4.96 -26.40
N LEU A 489 7.68 -4.89 -25.06
CA LEU A 489 7.65 -3.61 -24.36
C LEU A 489 8.92 -2.78 -24.58
N ASP A 490 10.09 -3.41 -24.64
CA ASP A 490 11.33 -2.71 -24.95
C ASP A 490 11.31 -2.14 -26.37
N ASP A 491 10.79 -2.90 -27.35
CA ASP A 491 10.62 -2.40 -28.72
C ASP A 491 9.72 -1.17 -28.78
N MET A 492 8.58 -1.20 -28.05
CA MET A 492 7.66 -0.06 -27.93
C MET A 492 8.31 1.15 -27.26
N GLU A 493 9.08 0.92 -26.20
CA GLU A 493 9.81 1.99 -25.49
C GLU A 493 10.90 2.60 -26.38
N LYS A 494 11.64 1.79 -27.15
CA LYS A 494 12.65 2.26 -28.11
C LYS A 494 12.03 3.05 -29.26
N GLU A 495 10.90 2.57 -29.79
CA GLU A 495 10.20 3.27 -30.87
C GLU A 495 9.61 4.60 -30.38
N GLY A 496 8.93 4.62 -29.22
CA GLY A 496 8.24 5.80 -28.69
C GLY A 496 7.12 6.32 -29.62
N ILE A 497 6.54 7.47 -29.30
CA ILE A 497 5.48 8.10 -30.10
C ILE A 497 5.83 9.56 -30.43
N LEU A 498 5.70 9.95 -31.70
CA LEU A 498 6.03 11.29 -32.18
C LEU A 498 5.00 12.32 -31.69
N VAL A 499 5.48 13.46 -31.20
CA VAL A 499 4.66 14.54 -30.65
C VAL A 499 5.01 15.88 -31.32
N LYS A 500 3.99 16.58 -31.77
CA LYS A 500 4.12 17.98 -32.27
C LYS A 500 4.21 18.96 -31.11
N GLY A 501 5.42 19.23 -30.61
CA GLY A 501 5.65 20.07 -29.44
C GLY A 501 5.06 21.47 -29.54
N GLU A 502 5.13 22.12 -30.71
CA GLU A 502 4.52 23.46 -30.95
C GLU A 502 2.99 23.41 -30.83
N GLU A 503 2.34 22.36 -31.37
CA GLU A 503 0.88 22.19 -31.25
C GLU A 503 0.47 21.92 -29.80
N LEU A 504 1.28 21.16 -29.05
CA LEU A 504 1.07 20.92 -27.64
C LEU A 504 1.15 22.21 -26.81
N LYS A 505 2.12 23.08 -27.13
CA LYS A 505 2.25 24.40 -26.52
C LYS A 505 1.04 25.30 -26.81
N LEU A 506 0.63 25.37 -28.08
CA LEU A 506 -0.57 26.13 -28.48
C LEU A 506 -1.85 25.63 -27.80
N TYR A 507 -1.93 24.30 -27.60
CA TYR A 507 -3.03 23.70 -26.83
C TYR A 507 -3.00 24.18 -25.37
N GLY A 508 -1.83 24.19 -24.73
CA GLY A 508 -1.65 24.72 -23.36
C GLY A 508 -2.03 26.20 -23.22
N GLU A 509 -1.68 27.04 -24.21
CA GLU A 509 -2.03 28.44 -24.24
C GLU A 509 -3.55 28.66 -24.34
N LYS A 510 -4.26 27.88 -25.16
CA LYS A 510 -5.73 27.90 -25.23
C LYS A 510 -6.39 27.52 -23.90
N LEU A 511 -5.87 26.52 -23.20
CA LEU A 511 -6.36 26.15 -21.86
C LEU A 511 -6.16 27.30 -20.87
N GLU A 512 -5.00 27.95 -20.91
CA GLU A 512 -4.64 29.06 -20.02
C GLU A 512 -5.65 30.23 -20.13
N VAL A 513 -6.07 30.58 -21.34
CA VAL A 513 -7.08 31.64 -21.54
C VAL A 513 -8.37 31.30 -20.81
N ARG A 514 -8.87 30.08 -20.99
CA ARG A 514 -10.11 29.64 -20.33
C ARG A 514 -9.98 29.51 -18.82
N ILE A 515 -8.83 29.05 -18.34
CA ILE A 515 -8.50 28.95 -16.91
C ILE A 515 -8.59 30.34 -16.26
N ARG A 516 -8.00 31.36 -16.87
CA ARG A 516 -8.04 32.75 -16.36
C ARG A 516 -9.47 33.32 -16.31
N GLU A 517 -10.25 33.11 -17.37
CA GLU A 517 -11.66 33.53 -17.39
C GLU A 517 -12.46 32.91 -16.22
N LEU A 518 -12.23 31.60 -15.96
CA LEU A 518 -12.89 30.92 -14.86
C LEU A 518 -12.40 31.39 -13.50
N GLU A 519 -11.09 31.64 -13.36
CA GLU A 519 -10.49 32.14 -12.14
C GLU A 519 -11.06 33.53 -11.76
N GLU A 520 -11.10 34.47 -12.71
CA GLU A 520 -11.69 35.78 -12.51
C GLU A 520 -13.17 35.70 -12.10
N LYS A 521 -13.95 34.89 -12.80
CA LYS A 521 -15.34 34.62 -12.46
C LYS A 521 -15.52 34.03 -11.07
N ILE A 522 -14.72 33.04 -10.70
CA ILE A 522 -14.79 32.39 -9.39
C ILE A 522 -14.42 33.40 -8.29
N TYR A 523 -13.40 34.23 -8.45
CA TYR A 523 -13.03 35.25 -7.47
C TYR A 523 -14.09 36.35 -7.34
N GLU A 524 -14.69 36.76 -8.44
CA GLU A 524 -15.78 37.73 -8.41
C GLU A 524 -16.99 37.19 -7.63
N GLU A 525 -17.43 35.97 -7.91
CA GLU A 525 -18.56 35.33 -7.22
C GLU A 525 -18.25 35.00 -5.75
N ALA A 526 -17.00 34.65 -5.42
CA ALA A 526 -16.57 34.39 -4.04
C ALA A 526 -16.37 35.67 -3.22
N GLY A 527 -16.15 36.80 -3.88
CA GLY A 527 -15.86 38.09 -3.25
C GLY A 527 -14.44 38.22 -2.71
N GLU A 528 -13.56 37.28 -2.98
CA GLU A 528 -12.16 37.25 -2.54
C GLU A 528 -11.30 36.29 -3.37
N ASN A 529 -9.98 36.53 -3.38
CA ASN A 529 -9.02 35.62 -4.00
C ASN A 529 -8.62 34.51 -3.01
N PHE A 530 -8.56 33.30 -3.50
CA PHE A 530 -8.14 32.11 -2.73
C PHE A 530 -7.54 31.05 -3.67
N ASN A 531 -6.84 30.06 -3.13
CA ASN A 531 -6.36 28.95 -3.95
C ASN A 531 -7.50 27.94 -4.21
N ILE A 532 -8.07 28.00 -5.44
CA ILE A 532 -9.19 27.18 -5.89
C ILE A 532 -8.83 25.67 -5.86
N ASN A 533 -7.55 25.32 -6.04
CA ASN A 533 -7.06 23.95 -5.96
C ASN A 533 -6.82 23.48 -4.52
N SER A 534 -6.87 24.36 -3.51
CA SER A 534 -6.74 23.98 -2.10
C SER A 534 -8.07 23.47 -1.54
N PRO A 535 -8.19 22.18 -1.18
CA PRO A 535 -9.42 21.65 -0.59
C PRO A 535 -9.85 22.38 0.68
N LYS A 536 -8.86 22.82 1.48
CA LYS A 536 -9.11 23.53 2.73
C LYS A 536 -9.71 24.91 2.50
N GLN A 537 -9.11 25.71 1.60
CA GLN A 537 -9.60 27.05 1.31
C GLN A 537 -10.95 27.01 0.61
N LEU A 538 -11.09 26.16 -0.42
CA LEU A 538 -12.34 25.98 -1.13
C LEU A 538 -13.47 25.50 -0.19
N GLY A 539 -13.18 24.56 0.74
CA GLY A 539 -14.16 24.08 1.70
C GLY A 539 -14.72 25.20 2.59
N VAL A 540 -13.87 26.15 3.02
CA VAL A 540 -14.30 27.35 3.78
C VAL A 540 -15.21 28.23 2.94
N ILE A 541 -14.84 28.48 1.68
CA ILE A 541 -15.66 29.32 0.75
C ILE A 541 -17.03 28.67 0.58
N LEU A 542 -17.10 27.41 0.17
CA LEU A 542 -18.37 26.74 -0.16
C LEU A 542 -19.29 26.57 1.05
N PHE A 543 -18.75 26.04 2.15
CA PHE A 543 -19.59 25.55 3.25
C PHE A 543 -19.69 26.49 4.46
N GLU A 544 -18.72 27.38 4.68
CA GLU A 544 -18.77 28.35 5.78
C GLU A 544 -19.26 29.74 5.32
N LYS A 545 -18.74 30.26 4.19
CA LYS A 545 -19.10 31.58 3.69
C LYS A 545 -20.36 31.56 2.86
N MET A 546 -20.41 30.71 1.81
CA MET A 546 -21.59 30.61 0.92
C MET A 546 -22.69 29.69 1.48
N LYS A 547 -22.41 28.95 2.59
CA LYS A 547 -23.38 28.10 3.29
C LYS A 547 -24.07 27.06 2.41
N MET A 548 -23.36 26.50 1.43
CA MET A 548 -23.90 25.47 0.55
C MET A 548 -24.23 24.19 1.33
N PRO A 549 -25.26 23.43 0.91
CA PRO A 549 -25.63 22.18 1.60
C PRO A 549 -24.61 21.06 1.35
N GLY A 550 -24.64 20.00 2.15
CA GLY A 550 -23.88 18.75 1.88
C GLY A 550 -22.41 18.77 2.30
N GLY A 551 -21.94 19.75 3.04
CA GLY A 551 -20.57 19.82 3.54
C GLY A 551 -20.19 18.65 4.46
N LYS A 552 -19.52 17.62 3.94
CA LYS A 552 -19.01 16.50 4.71
C LYS A 552 -17.69 16.89 5.38
N LYS A 553 -17.68 16.99 6.72
CA LYS A 553 -16.47 17.26 7.49
C LYS A 553 -15.54 16.04 7.52
N THR A 554 -14.26 16.29 7.27
CA THR A 554 -13.16 15.34 7.41
C THR A 554 -12.25 15.76 8.57
N LYS A 555 -11.24 14.97 8.92
CA LYS A 555 -10.25 15.34 9.95
C LYS A 555 -9.50 16.66 9.64
N THR A 556 -9.40 17.05 8.37
CA THR A 556 -8.63 18.20 7.90
C THR A 556 -9.48 19.36 7.36
N GLY A 557 -10.81 19.27 7.44
CA GLY A 557 -11.75 20.28 6.95
C GLY A 557 -12.91 19.67 6.17
N TYR A 558 -13.52 20.43 5.27
CA TYR A 558 -14.59 19.94 4.40
C TYR A 558 -14.03 19.19 3.19
N SER A 559 -14.72 18.11 2.80
CA SER A 559 -14.39 17.42 1.53
C SER A 559 -14.84 18.27 0.35
N THR A 560 -13.92 18.53 -0.57
CA THR A 560 -14.17 19.17 -1.88
C THR A 560 -13.76 18.21 -3.02
N ALA A 561 -13.90 16.89 -2.78
CA ALA A 561 -13.66 15.88 -3.81
C ALA A 561 -14.71 16.01 -4.94
N ALA A 562 -14.36 15.54 -6.13
CA ALA A 562 -15.20 15.69 -7.32
C ALA A 562 -16.62 15.15 -7.12
N ASP A 563 -16.77 13.99 -6.47
CA ASP A 563 -18.06 13.36 -6.15
C ASP A 563 -18.98 14.21 -5.26
N VAL A 564 -18.40 15.07 -4.41
CA VAL A 564 -19.15 16.02 -3.58
C VAL A 564 -19.55 17.25 -4.39
N LEU A 565 -18.64 17.75 -5.22
CA LEU A 565 -18.89 18.94 -6.05
C LEU A 565 -19.84 18.63 -7.22
N ASP A 566 -19.74 17.46 -7.84
CA ASP A 566 -20.64 17.01 -8.92
C ASP A 566 -22.12 16.96 -8.49
N LYS A 567 -22.39 16.68 -7.23
CA LYS A 567 -23.75 16.72 -6.67
C LYS A 567 -24.32 18.13 -6.50
N LEU A 568 -23.45 19.11 -6.34
CA LEU A 568 -23.82 20.51 -6.16
C LEU A 568 -23.87 21.28 -7.49
N ALA A 569 -23.07 20.85 -8.46
CA ALA A 569 -22.91 21.56 -9.73
C ALA A 569 -24.22 21.83 -10.51
N PRO A 570 -25.22 20.92 -10.55
CA PRO A 570 -26.48 21.16 -11.23
C PRO A 570 -27.26 22.34 -10.66
N ASP A 571 -27.18 22.57 -9.34
CA ASP A 571 -27.93 23.62 -8.65
C ASP A 571 -27.10 24.91 -8.44
N TYR A 572 -25.77 24.81 -8.56
CA TYR A 572 -24.84 25.91 -8.27
C TYR A 572 -23.83 26.12 -9.41
N PRO A 573 -24.09 27.11 -10.33
CA PRO A 573 -23.17 27.41 -11.44
C PRO A 573 -21.74 27.75 -10.99
N PHE A 574 -21.57 28.31 -9.80
CA PHE A 574 -20.29 28.56 -9.16
C PHE A 574 -19.48 27.27 -8.96
N VAL A 575 -20.13 26.19 -8.49
CA VAL A 575 -19.49 24.88 -8.30
C VAL A 575 -19.13 24.24 -9.64
N ALA A 576 -20.00 24.40 -10.65
CA ALA A 576 -19.70 23.94 -12.00
C ALA A 576 -18.46 24.64 -12.58
N ALA A 577 -18.31 25.96 -12.36
CA ALA A 577 -17.12 26.70 -12.77
C ALA A 577 -15.84 26.22 -12.04
N ILE A 578 -15.92 25.88 -10.76
CA ILE A 578 -14.81 25.32 -9.99
C ILE A 578 -14.40 23.94 -10.53
N LEU A 579 -15.36 23.09 -10.84
CA LEU A 579 -15.08 21.77 -11.44
C LEU A 579 -14.38 21.92 -12.80
N GLU A 580 -14.90 22.79 -13.68
CA GLU A 580 -14.28 23.10 -14.98
C GLU A 580 -12.84 23.65 -14.79
N TYR A 581 -12.66 24.62 -13.90
CA TYR A 581 -11.35 25.20 -13.58
C TYR A 581 -10.34 24.11 -13.14
N ARG A 582 -10.72 23.27 -12.19
CA ARG A 582 -9.84 22.17 -11.69
C ARG A 582 -9.51 21.16 -12.79
N GLN A 583 -10.47 20.83 -13.64
CA GLN A 583 -10.27 19.92 -14.75
C GLN A 583 -9.29 20.51 -15.77
N LEU A 584 -9.48 21.78 -16.17
CA LEU A 584 -8.60 22.45 -17.13
C LEU A 584 -7.20 22.70 -16.56
N THR A 585 -7.09 23.08 -15.29
CA THR A 585 -5.79 23.23 -14.61
C THR A 585 -5.03 21.91 -14.57
N LYS A 586 -5.72 20.79 -14.31
CA LYS A 586 -5.11 19.45 -14.37
C LYS A 586 -4.68 19.07 -15.78
N LEU A 587 -5.53 19.34 -16.79
CA LEU A 587 -5.18 19.09 -18.20
C LEU A 587 -3.93 19.87 -18.60
N LYS A 588 -3.86 21.15 -18.23
CA LYS A 588 -2.71 21.99 -18.56
C LYS A 588 -1.45 21.49 -17.85
N SER A 589 -1.47 21.37 -16.52
CA SER A 589 -0.28 21.05 -15.73
C SER A 589 0.25 19.64 -16.00
N THR A 590 -0.64 18.63 -16.13
CA THR A 590 -0.24 17.23 -16.28
C THR A 590 0.07 16.86 -17.72
N TYR A 591 -0.72 17.36 -18.68
CA TYR A 591 -0.61 16.91 -20.06
C TYR A 591 0.00 17.99 -20.98
N ALA A 592 -0.45 19.24 -20.98
CA ALA A 592 0.13 20.24 -21.87
C ALA A 592 1.57 20.59 -21.46
N ASP A 593 1.76 21.01 -20.22
CA ASP A 593 3.08 21.42 -19.70
C ASP A 593 3.93 20.19 -19.31
N GLY A 594 3.29 19.18 -18.68
CA GLY A 594 3.98 17.98 -18.19
C GLY A 594 4.57 17.11 -19.30
N LEU A 595 3.84 16.85 -20.38
CA LEU A 595 4.34 16.03 -21.50
C LEU A 595 5.48 16.70 -22.27
N ALA A 596 5.50 18.03 -22.34
CA ALA A 596 6.55 18.77 -23.05
C ALA A 596 7.95 18.45 -22.52
N GLY A 597 8.09 18.16 -21.22
CA GLY A 597 9.35 17.80 -20.59
C GLY A 597 9.87 16.40 -20.96
N TYR A 598 9.02 15.56 -21.56
CA TYR A 598 9.38 14.18 -21.95
C TYR A 598 9.64 14.03 -23.46
N ILE A 599 9.52 15.09 -24.24
CA ILE A 599 9.81 15.06 -25.67
C ILE A 599 11.32 14.98 -25.87
N GLY A 600 11.78 13.85 -26.44
CA GLY A 600 13.18 13.60 -26.73
C GLY A 600 13.73 14.46 -27.88
N ALA A 601 15.03 14.40 -28.11
CA ALA A 601 15.71 15.09 -29.21
C ALA A 601 15.23 14.67 -30.60
N ASP A 602 14.66 13.48 -30.71
CA ASP A 602 14.02 12.92 -31.91
C ASP A 602 12.55 13.35 -32.08
N GLY A 603 12.02 14.17 -31.16
CA GLY A 603 10.65 14.63 -31.15
C GLY A 603 9.64 13.59 -30.63
N ARG A 604 10.10 12.47 -30.06
CA ARG A 604 9.24 11.38 -29.58
C ARG A 604 9.19 11.36 -28.04
N ILE A 605 8.13 10.80 -27.53
CA ILE A 605 7.99 10.45 -26.10
C ILE A 605 8.21 8.96 -25.96
N HIS A 606 9.18 8.57 -25.14
CA HIS A 606 9.51 7.19 -24.79
C HIS A 606 9.02 6.89 -23.40
N SER A 607 7.74 6.48 -23.29
CA SER A 607 7.15 6.10 -21.99
C SER A 607 7.73 4.76 -21.51
N THR A 608 7.76 4.56 -20.21
CA THR A 608 8.12 3.27 -19.60
C THR A 608 6.89 2.42 -19.35
N PHE A 609 6.87 1.19 -19.86
CA PHE A 609 5.79 0.22 -19.65
C PHE A 609 6.19 -0.82 -18.59
N ASN A 610 5.48 -0.85 -17.46
CA ASN A 610 5.82 -1.71 -16.32
C ASN A 610 4.91 -2.93 -16.26
N GLN A 611 5.51 -4.12 -16.11
CA GLN A 611 4.81 -5.40 -15.99
C GLN A 611 4.49 -5.76 -14.53
N THR A 612 5.23 -5.24 -13.55
CA THR A 612 5.28 -5.72 -12.17
C THR A 612 4.57 -4.81 -11.15
N ILE A 613 3.79 -3.83 -11.63
CA ILE A 613 3.14 -2.82 -10.74
C ILE A 613 1.72 -3.20 -10.35
N THR A 614 0.93 -3.72 -11.30
CA THR A 614 -0.50 -3.95 -11.04
C THR A 614 -0.76 -5.36 -10.53
N ALA A 615 -1.60 -5.51 -9.52
CA ALA A 615 -1.97 -6.83 -9.00
C ALA A 615 -2.85 -7.67 -9.95
N THR A 616 -3.39 -7.06 -11.02
CA THR A 616 -4.27 -7.72 -12.00
C THR A 616 -3.53 -8.22 -13.23
N GLY A 617 -2.23 -7.95 -13.38
CA GLY A 617 -1.47 -8.25 -14.58
C GLY A 617 -1.56 -7.19 -15.68
N ARG A 618 -2.35 -6.12 -15.52
CA ARG A 618 -2.36 -5.00 -16.47
C ARG A 618 -0.99 -4.33 -16.54
N ILE A 619 -0.60 -3.87 -17.72
CA ILE A 619 0.59 -3.03 -17.91
C ILE A 619 0.28 -1.63 -17.38
N SER A 620 1.23 -1.01 -16.71
CA SER A 620 1.13 0.41 -16.36
C SER A 620 2.16 1.23 -17.16
N SER A 621 1.82 2.49 -17.44
CA SER A 621 2.67 3.43 -18.15
C SER A 621 3.13 4.53 -17.20
N THR A 622 4.42 4.84 -17.20
CA THR A 622 5.03 5.90 -16.39
C THR A 622 6.05 6.68 -17.19
N GLU A 623 6.38 7.87 -16.77
CA GLU A 623 7.43 8.73 -17.33
C GLU A 623 7.32 8.99 -18.85
N PRO A 624 6.19 9.50 -19.35
CA PRO A 624 4.94 9.87 -18.67
C PRO A 624 3.88 8.76 -18.75
N ASN A 625 2.79 8.87 -17.94
CA ASN A 625 1.65 7.97 -18.08
C ASN A 625 0.76 8.38 -19.27
N LEU A 626 0.90 7.68 -20.39
CA LEU A 626 0.11 7.91 -21.60
C LEU A 626 -1.24 7.19 -21.59
N GLN A 627 -1.45 6.22 -20.70
CA GLN A 627 -2.72 5.47 -20.58
C GLN A 627 -3.84 6.27 -19.92
N ASN A 628 -3.51 7.36 -19.23
CA ASN A 628 -4.46 8.19 -18.49
C ASN A 628 -4.85 9.50 -19.20
N ILE A 629 -4.54 9.66 -20.49
CA ILE A 629 -4.96 10.82 -21.28
C ILE A 629 -6.50 10.82 -21.35
N PRO A 630 -7.18 11.89 -20.89
CA PRO A 630 -8.62 11.91 -20.75
C PRO A 630 -9.35 11.73 -22.09
N VAL A 631 -10.37 10.85 -22.11
CA VAL A 631 -11.19 10.57 -23.32
C VAL A 631 -12.64 11.03 -23.18
N ARG A 632 -13.10 11.30 -21.94
CA ARG A 632 -14.51 11.66 -21.68
C ARG A 632 -14.82 13.11 -21.98
N MET A 633 -13.85 14.00 -21.81
CA MET A 633 -14.00 15.44 -22.07
C MET A 633 -13.50 15.76 -23.48
N GLU A 634 -14.23 16.58 -24.22
CA GLU A 634 -13.84 17.02 -25.57
C GLU A 634 -12.46 17.70 -25.58
N LEU A 635 -12.24 18.64 -24.64
CA LEU A 635 -10.92 19.29 -24.49
C LEU A 635 -9.82 18.31 -24.16
N GLY A 636 -10.09 17.31 -23.32
CA GLY A 636 -9.13 16.26 -23.00
C GLY A 636 -8.79 15.38 -24.20
N ARG A 637 -9.79 15.03 -25.02
CA ARG A 637 -9.59 14.26 -26.26
C ARG A 637 -8.74 15.00 -27.28
N LEU A 638 -8.85 16.33 -27.37
CA LEU A 638 -8.11 17.14 -28.33
C LEU A 638 -6.59 17.04 -28.18
N ILE A 639 -6.09 16.69 -26.97
CA ILE A 639 -4.65 16.51 -26.77
C ILE A 639 -4.11 15.34 -27.62
N ARG A 640 -4.93 14.36 -27.96
CA ARG A 640 -4.53 13.24 -28.82
C ARG A 640 -4.18 13.67 -30.25
N LYS A 641 -4.54 14.88 -30.68
CA LYS A 641 -4.19 15.44 -32.00
C LYS A 641 -2.70 15.78 -32.13
N VAL A 642 -2.02 16.03 -31.01
CA VAL A 642 -0.58 16.35 -31.04
C VAL A 642 0.29 15.11 -31.23
N PHE A 643 -0.25 13.89 -31.00
CA PHE A 643 0.42 12.65 -31.28
C PHE A 643 0.18 12.27 -32.73
N VAL A 644 1.24 12.22 -33.52
CA VAL A 644 1.20 12.01 -34.96
C VAL A 644 2.17 10.91 -35.39
N PRO A 645 1.91 10.19 -36.47
CA PRO A 645 2.88 9.28 -37.03
C PRO A 645 4.00 10.03 -37.76
N ARG A 646 5.12 9.38 -38.04
CA ARG A 646 6.18 9.93 -38.88
C ARG A 646 5.68 10.15 -40.34
N ASP A 647 6.41 10.93 -41.13
CA ASP A 647 6.07 11.20 -42.52
C ASP A 647 5.99 9.90 -43.35
N GLY A 648 4.91 9.79 -44.13
CA GLY A 648 4.64 8.57 -44.92
C GLY A 648 3.93 7.45 -44.15
N PHE A 649 3.55 7.70 -42.89
CA PHE A 649 2.83 6.74 -42.05
C PHE A 649 1.45 7.27 -41.66
N VAL A 650 0.62 6.41 -41.15
CA VAL A 650 -0.65 6.68 -40.45
C VAL A 650 -0.68 5.92 -39.14
N PHE A 651 -1.52 6.31 -38.21
CA PHE A 651 -1.86 5.45 -37.08
C PHE A 651 -2.95 4.47 -37.51
N LEU A 652 -2.77 3.23 -37.10
CA LEU A 652 -3.77 2.16 -37.12
C LEU A 652 -4.04 1.80 -35.65
N ASP A 653 -5.25 2.09 -35.19
CA ASP A 653 -5.74 1.77 -33.87
C ASP A 653 -6.64 0.54 -33.94
N ALA A 654 -6.50 -0.36 -32.97
CA ALA A 654 -7.36 -1.52 -32.83
C ALA A 654 -7.76 -1.69 -31.37
N ASP A 655 -9.05 -1.73 -31.11
CA ASP A 655 -9.64 -1.84 -29.77
C ASP A 655 -10.51 -3.09 -29.66
N TYR A 656 -10.34 -3.87 -28.59
CA TYR A 656 -11.22 -5.01 -28.32
C TYR A 656 -12.64 -4.55 -27.99
N SER A 657 -13.61 -5.03 -28.72
CA SER A 657 -15.01 -4.76 -28.43
C SER A 657 -15.47 -5.54 -27.18
N GLN A 658 -15.53 -4.83 -26.04
CA GLN A 658 -16.09 -5.32 -24.75
C GLN A 658 -15.44 -6.62 -24.25
N ILE A 659 -14.11 -6.66 -24.24
CA ILE A 659 -13.34 -7.88 -23.89
C ILE A 659 -13.74 -8.47 -22.53
N GLU A 660 -13.91 -7.63 -21.48
CA GLU A 660 -14.23 -8.13 -20.14
C GLU A 660 -15.61 -8.82 -20.08
N LEU A 661 -16.60 -8.32 -20.81
CA LEU A 661 -17.91 -8.98 -20.91
C LEU A 661 -17.85 -10.27 -21.72
N ARG A 662 -17.01 -10.35 -22.75
CA ARG A 662 -16.77 -11.58 -23.52
C ARG A 662 -16.06 -12.64 -22.68
N VAL A 663 -15.10 -12.21 -21.87
CA VAL A 663 -14.44 -13.07 -20.87
C VAL A 663 -15.44 -13.57 -19.83
N LEU A 664 -16.32 -12.68 -19.30
CA LEU A 664 -17.37 -13.08 -18.38
C LEU A 664 -18.34 -14.09 -19.01
N ALA A 665 -18.74 -13.90 -20.28
CA ALA A 665 -19.59 -14.86 -21.00
C ALA A 665 -18.94 -16.25 -21.08
N HIS A 666 -17.64 -16.29 -21.41
CA HIS A 666 -16.88 -17.53 -21.48
C HIS A 666 -16.75 -18.22 -20.11
N LEU A 667 -16.28 -17.48 -19.08
CA LEU A 667 -16.03 -18.03 -17.74
C LEU A 667 -17.31 -18.49 -17.03
N SER A 668 -18.40 -17.72 -17.15
CA SER A 668 -19.69 -18.09 -16.56
C SER A 668 -20.40 -19.21 -17.31
N GLY A 669 -20.13 -19.38 -18.60
CA GLY A 669 -20.84 -20.30 -19.47
C GLY A 669 -22.34 -19.95 -19.62
N ASP A 670 -22.72 -18.68 -19.46
CA ASP A 670 -24.09 -18.23 -19.61
C ASP A 670 -24.53 -18.28 -21.08
N GLU A 671 -25.47 -19.16 -21.39
CA GLU A 671 -25.90 -19.47 -22.75
C GLU A 671 -26.55 -18.28 -23.46
N MET A 672 -27.29 -17.46 -22.72
CA MET A 672 -27.97 -16.29 -23.28
C MET A 672 -26.92 -15.22 -23.68
N LEU A 673 -25.95 -14.98 -22.81
CA LEU A 673 -24.88 -14.03 -23.06
C LEU A 673 -23.97 -14.51 -24.21
N ILE A 674 -23.62 -15.80 -24.23
CA ILE A 674 -22.85 -16.44 -25.31
C ILE A 674 -23.58 -16.32 -26.65
N LYS A 675 -24.89 -16.63 -26.67
CA LYS A 675 -25.71 -16.54 -27.87
C LYS A 675 -25.77 -15.11 -28.40
N ALA A 676 -25.96 -14.11 -27.54
CA ALA A 676 -26.01 -12.70 -27.94
C ALA A 676 -24.73 -12.27 -28.64
N TYR A 677 -23.55 -12.68 -28.13
CA TYR A 677 -22.27 -12.38 -28.78
C TYR A 677 -22.05 -13.15 -30.07
N ARG A 678 -22.48 -14.40 -30.18
CA ARG A 678 -22.36 -15.19 -31.43
C ARG A 678 -23.24 -14.66 -32.56
N GLU A 679 -24.38 -14.07 -32.20
CA GLU A 679 -25.32 -13.47 -33.15
C GLU A 679 -25.01 -11.98 -33.43
N ALA A 680 -23.87 -11.47 -32.93
CA ALA A 680 -23.41 -10.09 -33.11
C ALA A 680 -24.47 -9.04 -32.71
N GLN A 681 -25.24 -9.31 -31.65
CA GLN A 681 -26.26 -8.39 -31.14
C GLN A 681 -25.65 -7.31 -30.25
N ASP A 682 -26.28 -6.14 -30.19
CA ASP A 682 -25.93 -5.12 -29.21
C ASP A 682 -26.25 -5.61 -27.79
N ILE A 683 -25.20 -6.05 -27.06
CA ILE A 683 -25.34 -6.67 -25.74
C ILE A 683 -26.04 -5.76 -24.72
N HIS A 684 -25.81 -4.43 -24.78
CA HIS A 684 -26.44 -3.52 -23.85
C HIS A 684 -27.92 -3.33 -24.14
N ARG A 685 -28.28 -3.32 -25.43
CA ARG A 685 -29.67 -3.28 -25.86
C ARG A 685 -30.36 -4.60 -25.58
N MET A 686 -29.68 -5.73 -25.78
CA MET A 686 -30.19 -7.05 -25.43
C MET A 686 -30.45 -7.17 -23.94
N THR A 687 -29.48 -6.78 -23.09
CA THR A 687 -29.66 -6.76 -21.63
C THR A 687 -30.86 -5.92 -21.23
N ALA A 688 -30.99 -4.70 -21.79
CA ALA A 688 -32.17 -3.87 -21.49
C ALA A 688 -33.48 -4.52 -21.90
N SER A 689 -33.56 -5.12 -23.10
CA SER A 689 -34.72 -5.85 -23.61
C SER A 689 -35.13 -6.99 -22.67
N GLN A 690 -34.15 -7.80 -22.26
CA GLN A 690 -34.40 -8.97 -21.41
C GLN A 690 -34.75 -8.61 -19.95
N VAL A 691 -34.04 -7.69 -19.37
CA VAL A 691 -34.24 -7.27 -17.96
C VAL A 691 -35.53 -6.51 -17.76
N PHE A 692 -35.94 -5.70 -18.76
CA PHE A 692 -37.21 -4.93 -18.68
C PHE A 692 -38.36 -5.60 -19.40
N HIS A 693 -38.16 -6.76 -20.07
CA HIS A 693 -39.16 -7.45 -20.87
C HIS A 693 -39.76 -6.54 -21.96
N ILE A 694 -38.93 -5.78 -22.64
CA ILE A 694 -39.28 -4.87 -23.73
C ILE A 694 -38.78 -5.46 -25.04
N PRO A 695 -39.48 -5.36 -26.16
CA PRO A 695 -39.00 -5.78 -27.46
C PRO A 695 -37.66 -5.08 -27.77
N PHE A 696 -36.71 -5.81 -28.40
CA PHE A 696 -35.36 -5.31 -28.68
C PHE A 696 -35.38 -3.97 -29.41
N ASP A 697 -36.26 -3.79 -30.40
CA ASP A 697 -36.37 -2.58 -31.21
C ASP A 697 -36.99 -1.38 -30.47
N GLU A 698 -37.73 -1.64 -29.38
CA GLU A 698 -38.39 -0.63 -28.54
C GLU A 698 -37.49 -0.12 -27.39
N VAL A 699 -36.27 -0.68 -27.20
CA VAL A 699 -35.33 -0.25 -26.15
C VAL A 699 -34.90 1.18 -26.43
N THR A 700 -35.16 2.07 -25.49
CA THR A 700 -34.77 3.48 -25.58
C THR A 700 -33.27 3.69 -25.35
N PRO A 701 -32.66 4.79 -25.84
CA PRO A 701 -31.26 5.13 -25.56
C PRO A 701 -30.92 5.19 -24.07
N LEU A 702 -31.87 5.67 -23.24
CA LEU A 702 -31.68 5.73 -21.79
C LEU A 702 -31.60 4.31 -21.16
N GLN A 703 -32.49 3.42 -21.55
CA GLN A 703 -32.48 2.05 -21.07
C GLN A 703 -31.21 1.30 -21.49
N ARG A 704 -30.78 1.49 -22.74
CA ARG A 704 -29.52 0.95 -23.23
C ARG A 704 -28.32 1.47 -22.43
N ARG A 705 -28.29 2.78 -22.12
CA ARG A 705 -27.25 3.39 -21.29
C ARG A 705 -27.25 2.81 -19.87
N ASN A 706 -28.43 2.65 -19.27
CA ASN A 706 -28.56 2.06 -17.94
C ASN A 706 -28.09 0.60 -17.93
N ALA A 707 -28.49 -0.18 -18.94
CA ALA A 707 -28.02 -1.55 -19.09
C ALA A 707 -26.49 -1.63 -19.30
N LYS A 708 -25.88 -0.67 -20.03
CA LYS A 708 -24.42 -0.57 -20.14
C LYS A 708 -23.77 -0.36 -18.77
N ALA A 709 -24.28 0.54 -17.95
CA ALA A 709 -23.76 0.77 -16.60
C ALA A 709 -23.90 -0.47 -15.70
N VAL A 710 -25.02 -1.21 -15.82
CA VAL A 710 -25.22 -2.45 -15.08
C VAL A 710 -24.27 -3.55 -15.55
N ASN A 711 -24.14 -3.78 -16.86
CA ASN A 711 -23.24 -4.78 -17.42
C ASN A 711 -21.79 -4.59 -16.93
N PHE A 712 -21.27 -3.37 -17.01
CA PHE A 712 -19.94 -3.07 -16.49
C PHE A 712 -19.88 -3.12 -14.96
N GLY A 713 -20.92 -2.60 -14.29
CA GLY A 713 -21.00 -2.64 -12.84
C GLY A 713 -20.95 -4.06 -12.28
N ILE A 714 -21.60 -5.01 -12.92
CA ILE A 714 -21.59 -6.43 -12.51
C ILE A 714 -20.17 -7.02 -12.62
N VAL A 715 -19.43 -6.73 -13.70
CA VAL A 715 -18.01 -7.14 -13.86
C VAL A 715 -17.15 -6.61 -12.71
N TYR A 716 -17.43 -5.39 -12.23
CA TYR A 716 -16.71 -4.77 -11.12
C TYR A 716 -17.29 -5.05 -9.73
N GLY A 717 -18.28 -5.93 -9.62
CA GLY A 717 -18.90 -6.27 -8.34
C GLY A 717 -19.65 -5.10 -7.70
N ILE A 718 -20.38 -4.29 -8.52
CA ILE A 718 -21.07 -3.09 -8.04
C ILE A 718 -22.13 -3.41 -7.01
N SER A 719 -22.20 -2.60 -5.94
CA SER A 719 -23.29 -2.66 -4.97
C SER A 719 -24.52 -1.85 -5.44
N SER A 720 -25.69 -2.15 -4.88
CA SER A 720 -26.89 -1.34 -5.12
C SER A 720 -26.71 0.14 -4.78
N PHE A 721 -25.85 0.46 -3.82
CA PHE A 721 -25.47 1.82 -3.50
C PHE A 721 -24.63 2.45 -4.62
N GLY A 722 -23.60 1.77 -5.11
CA GLY A 722 -22.76 2.26 -6.22
C GLY A 722 -23.60 2.49 -7.48
N LEU A 723 -24.39 1.49 -7.88
CA LEU A 723 -25.25 1.60 -9.05
C LEU A 723 -26.29 2.73 -8.92
N SER A 724 -26.84 2.96 -7.72
CA SER A 724 -27.78 4.07 -7.49
C SER A 724 -27.14 5.44 -7.71
N GLN A 725 -25.85 5.59 -7.36
CA GLN A 725 -25.11 6.84 -7.60
C GLN A 725 -24.79 7.01 -9.10
N ASP A 726 -24.35 5.95 -9.77
CA ASP A 726 -23.98 5.99 -11.20
C ASP A 726 -25.18 6.32 -12.11
N LEU A 727 -26.35 5.79 -11.79
CA LEU A 727 -27.57 5.98 -12.58
C LEU A 727 -28.44 7.13 -12.06
N SER A 728 -28.11 7.75 -10.92
CA SER A 728 -28.93 8.75 -10.24
C SER A 728 -30.37 8.26 -9.95
N ILE A 729 -30.50 7.01 -9.50
CA ILE A 729 -31.74 6.36 -9.11
C ILE A 729 -31.74 6.02 -7.62
N THR A 730 -32.88 5.60 -7.07
CA THR A 730 -32.94 5.15 -5.68
C THR A 730 -32.18 3.83 -5.48
N ARG A 731 -31.69 3.59 -4.26
CA ARG A 731 -31.02 2.33 -3.91
C ARG A 731 -31.92 1.11 -4.10
N LYS A 732 -33.25 1.29 -3.92
CA LYS A 732 -34.23 0.23 -4.13
C LYS A 732 -34.36 -0.14 -5.61
N GLU A 733 -34.46 0.85 -6.50
CA GLU A 733 -34.47 0.65 -7.95
C GLU A 733 -33.19 -0.01 -8.43
N ALA A 734 -32.02 0.43 -7.91
CA ALA A 734 -30.75 -0.20 -8.24
C ALA A 734 -30.67 -1.67 -7.79
N ALA A 735 -31.19 -1.99 -6.60
CA ALA A 735 -31.24 -3.37 -6.11
C ALA A 735 -32.17 -4.24 -6.98
N ASP A 736 -33.35 -3.74 -7.34
CA ASP A 736 -34.29 -4.41 -8.23
C ASP A 736 -33.68 -4.65 -9.63
N TYR A 737 -32.92 -3.72 -10.12
CA TYR A 737 -32.20 -3.84 -11.39
C TYR A 737 -31.17 -4.97 -11.35
N ILE A 738 -30.35 -5.03 -10.29
CA ILE A 738 -29.33 -6.08 -10.09
C ILE A 738 -30.01 -7.45 -9.95
N GLU A 739 -31.11 -7.53 -9.20
CA GLU A 739 -31.88 -8.77 -9.01
C GLU A 739 -32.43 -9.29 -10.35
N LYS A 740 -33.07 -8.43 -11.16
CA LYS A 740 -33.58 -8.77 -12.48
C LYS A 740 -32.46 -9.21 -13.44
N TYR A 741 -31.33 -8.53 -13.38
CA TYR A 741 -30.16 -8.92 -14.17
C TYR A 741 -29.72 -10.36 -13.85
N PHE A 742 -29.56 -10.69 -12.57
CA PHE A 742 -29.14 -12.03 -12.16
C PHE A 742 -30.23 -13.08 -12.36
N ALA A 743 -31.53 -12.70 -12.33
CA ALA A 743 -32.60 -13.58 -12.73
C ALA A 743 -32.55 -13.90 -14.25
N THR A 744 -32.16 -12.93 -15.06
CA THR A 744 -31.96 -13.09 -16.51
C THR A 744 -30.72 -13.92 -16.85
N TYR A 745 -29.62 -13.70 -16.11
CA TYR A 745 -28.32 -14.36 -16.32
C TYR A 745 -27.88 -15.17 -15.08
N PRO A 746 -28.56 -16.26 -14.72
CA PRO A 746 -28.32 -16.97 -13.46
C PRO A 746 -26.95 -17.61 -13.35
N LYS A 747 -26.35 -18.01 -14.50
CA LYS A 747 -25.01 -18.60 -14.51
C LYS A 747 -23.93 -17.59 -14.19
N ILE A 748 -24.14 -16.30 -14.52
CA ILE A 748 -23.23 -15.22 -14.11
C ILE A 748 -23.20 -15.12 -12.59
N LYS A 749 -24.38 -15.10 -11.93
CA LYS A 749 -24.45 -15.05 -10.48
C LYS A 749 -23.73 -16.24 -9.84
N SER A 750 -24.04 -17.44 -10.30
CA SER A 750 -23.43 -18.68 -9.79
C SER A 750 -21.91 -18.69 -9.97
N TYR A 751 -21.42 -18.16 -11.08
CA TYR A 751 -19.98 -18.02 -11.33
C TYR A 751 -19.34 -17.04 -10.35
N LEU A 752 -19.87 -15.81 -10.22
CA LEU A 752 -19.31 -14.78 -9.33
C LEU A 752 -19.33 -15.22 -7.85
N ASP A 753 -20.43 -15.80 -7.39
CA ASP A 753 -20.53 -16.36 -6.04
C ASP A 753 -19.52 -17.51 -5.85
N GLY A 754 -19.34 -18.36 -6.86
CA GLY A 754 -18.37 -19.46 -6.86
C GLY A 754 -16.93 -18.98 -6.78
N GLU A 755 -16.56 -17.90 -7.48
CA GLU A 755 -15.21 -17.32 -7.42
C GLU A 755 -14.89 -16.71 -6.04
N VAL A 756 -15.89 -16.11 -5.37
CA VAL A 756 -15.75 -15.64 -4.00
C VAL A 756 -15.47 -16.80 -3.03
N GLU A 757 -16.24 -17.91 -3.15
CA GLU A 757 -16.05 -19.08 -2.26
C GLU A 757 -14.73 -19.80 -2.54
N LYS A 758 -14.30 -19.91 -3.80
CA LYS A 758 -12.97 -20.42 -4.14
C LYS A 758 -11.87 -19.54 -3.53
N ALA A 759 -11.96 -18.21 -3.71
CA ALA A 759 -10.97 -17.30 -3.16
C ALA A 759 -10.91 -17.29 -1.63
N LYS A 760 -12.05 -17.53 -0.93
CA LYS A 760 -12.08 -17.76 0.53
C LYS A 760 -11.32 -19.03 0.94
N THR A 761 -11.43 -20.09 0.14
CA THR A 761 -10.79 -21.38 0.39
C THR A 761 -9.30 -21.34 0.03
N ASP A 762 -8.97 -20.87 -1.16
CA ASP A 762 -7.64 -20.93 -1.74
C ASP A 762 -6.75 -19.75 -1.31
N GLY A 763 -7.36 -18.63 -0.89
CA GLY A 763 -6.67 -17.39 -0.52
C GLY A 763 -6.34 -16.49 -1.71
N TYR A 764 -6.67 -16.88 -2.93
CA TYR A 764 -6.39 -16.10 -4.15
C TYR A 764 -7.46 -16.30 -5.21
N SER A 765 -7.54 -15.35 -6.14
CA SER A 765 -8.31 -15.48 -7.40
C SER A 765 -7.40 -15.95 -8.53
N LEU A 766 -7.96 -16.65 -9.51
CA LEU A 766 -7.23 -17.28 -10.62
C LEU A 766 -7.79 -16.82 -11.97
N THR A 767 -6.89 -16.42 -12.92
CA THR A 767 -7.27 -16.14 -14.30
C THR A 767 -7.30 -17.41 -15.16
N MET A 768 -7.85 -17.33 -16.36
CA MET A 768 -7.83 -18.41 -17.37
C MET A 768 -6.42 -18.90 -17.70
N PHE A 769 -5.42 -18.03 -17.60
CA PHE A 769 -4.01 -18.33 -17.90
C PHE A 769 -3.17 -18.67 -16.68
N GLY A 770 -3.82 -18.92 -15.53
CA GLY A 770 -3.14 -19.36 -14.33
C GLY A 770 -2.58 -18.23 -13.45
N ARG A 771 -2.79 -16.95 -13.80
CA ARG A 771 -2.35 -15.82 -12.94
C ARG A 771 -3.10 -15.83 -11.62
N ARG A 772 -2.35 -15.79 -10.52
CA ARG A 772 -2.90 -15.73 -9.16
C ARG A 772 -2.88 -14.29 -8.63
N ARG A 773 -3.98 -13.90 -8.00
CA ARG A 773 -4.05 -12.67 -7.20
C ARG A 773 -4.47 -13.02 -5.79
N PRO A 774 -3.59 -12.93 -4.78
CA PRO A 774 -3.94 -13.11 -3.38
C PRO A 774 -5.03 -12.12 -2.94
N VAL A 775 -5.97 -12.56 -2.10
CA VAL A 775 -7.08 -11.74 -1.59
C VAL A 775 -7.15 -11.85 -0.07
N PRO A 776 -6.16 -11.32 0.65
CA PRO A 776 -6.12 -11.40 2.12
C PRO A 776 -7.31 -10.70 2.78
N GLU A 777 -7.92 -9.72 2.12
CA GLU A 777 -9.10 -8.97 2.61
C GLU A 777 -10.30 -9.87 2.91
N LEU A 778 -10.42 -11.04 2.27
CA LEU A 778 -11.52 -11.99 2.53
C LEU A 778 -11.47 -12.59 3.93
N LYS A 779 -10.30 -12.63 4.57
CA LYS A 779 -10.11 -13.10 5.95
C LYS A 779 -10.38 -12.02 6.99
N SER A 780 -10.57 -10.75 6.57
CA SER A 780 -10.79 -9.64 7.49
C SER A 780 -12.13 -9.77 8.20
N SER A 781 -12.13 -9.53 9.49
CA SER A 781 -13.35 -9.39 10.31
C SER A 781 -14.10 -8.09 10.02
N ASN A 782 -13.41 -7.08 9.46
CA ASN A 782 -14.02 -5.82 9.04
C ASN A 782 -14.89 -6.02 7.79
N PHE A 783 -16.21 -5.79 7.94
CA PHE A 783 -17.17 -5.95 6.84
C PHE A 783 -16.81 -5.16 5.57
N MET A 784 -16.29 -3.93 5.71
CA MET A 784 -15.93 -3.10 4.55
C MET A 784 -14.72 -3.69 3.79
N GLN A 785 -13.71 -4.17 4.51
CA GLN A 785 -12.54 -4.82 3.91
C GLN A 785 -12.94 -6.15 3.28
N ARG A 786 -13.70 -6.99 3.98
CA ARG A 786 -14.17 -8.26 3.44
C ARG A 786 -15.03 -8.06 2.19
N SER A 787 -15.97 -7.10 2.20
CA SER A 787 -16.77 -6.75 1.01
C SER A 787 -15.91 -6.22 -0.13
N PHE A 788 -14.80 -5.53 0.16
CA PHE A 788 -13.82 -5.13 -0.84
C PHE A 788 -13.09 -6.35 -1.42
N GLY A 789 -12.68 -7.31 -0.57
CA GLY A 789 -12.10 -8.58 -0.99
C GLY A 789 -13.03 -9.41 -1.87
N GLU A 790 -14.32 -9.45 -1.56
CA GLU A 790 -15.33 -10.13 -2.41
C GLU A 790 -15.39 -9.51 -3.82
N ARG A 791 -15.35 -8.19 -3.93
CA ARG A 791 -15.27 -7.51 -5.24
C ARG A 791 -13.98 -7.83 -6.00
N ILE A 792 -12.84 -7.88 -5.29
CA ILE A 792 -11.57 -8.31 -5.87
C ILE A 792 -11.69 -9.74 -6.42
N ALA A 793 -12.26 -10.66 -5.65
CA ALA A 793 -12.41 -12.06 -6.04
C ALA A 793 -13.29 -12.22 -7.29
N MET A 794 -14.37 -11.45 -7.42
CA MET A 794 -15.25 -11.45 -8.59
C MET A 794 -14.58 -10.84 -9.83
N ASN A 795 -13.87 -9.71 -9.67
CA ASN A 795 -13.34 -8.93 -10.79
C ASN A 795 -12.02 -9.47 -11.33
N SER A 796 -11.11 -9.93 -10.45
CA SER A 796 -9.73 -10.27 -10.84
C SER A 796 -9.63 -11.37 -11.90
N PRO A 797 -10.43 -12.46 -11.89
CA PRO A 797 -10.39 -13.47 -12.93
C PRO A 797 -10.75 -12.89 -14.32
N ILE A 798 -11.71 -11.97 -14.36
CA ILE A 798 -12.19 -11.35 -15.61
C ILE A 798 -11.16 -10.34 -16.13
N GLN A 799 -10.80 -9.38 -15.30
CA GLN A 799 -9.87 -8.31 -15.67
C GLN A 799 -8.45 -8.84 -15.96
N GLY A 800 -7.99 -9.80 -15.15
CA GLY A 800 -6.67 -10.42 -15.35
C GLY A 800 -6.62 -11.27 -16.62
N THR A 801 -7.68 -12.02 -16.93
CA THR A 801 -7.77 -12.76 -18.19
C THR A 801 -7.76 -11.83 -19.41
N ALA A 802 -8.49 -10.70 -19.33
CA ALA A 802 -8.46 -9.68 -20.39
C ALA A 802 -7.06 -9.07 -20.56
N ALA A 803 -6.35 -8.83 -19.45
CA ALA A 803 -4.98 -8.34 -19.47
C ALA A 803 -4.01 -9.36 -20.11
N ASP A 804 -4.17 -10.64 -19.82
CA ASP A 804 -3.35 -11.69 -20.42
C ASP A 804 -3.62 -11.84 -21.94
N ILE A 805 -4.88 -11.72 -22.37
CA ILE A 805 -5.27 -11.75 -23.79
C ILE A 805 -4.60 -10.60 -24.56
N ILE A 806 -4.63 -9.37 -24.03
CA ILE A 806 -3.99 -8.23 -24.71
C ILE A 806 -2.47 -8.39 -24.78
N LYS A 807 -1.83 -8.96 -23.75
CA LYS A 807 -0.39 -9.27 -23.76
C LYS A 807 -0.03 -10.28 -24.85
N ILE A 808 -0.82 -11.35 -24.99
CA ILE A 808 -0.63 -12.34 -26.05
C ILE A 808 -0.80 -11.68 -27.43
N ALA A 809 -1.80 -10.83 -27.59
CA ALA A 809 -2.00 -10.09 -28.85
C ALA A 809 -0.80 -9.19 -29.17
N MET A 810 -0.30 -8.43 -28.19
CA MET A 810 0.89 -7.56 -28.36
C MET A 810 2.11 -8.34 -28.82
N ILE A 811 2.40 -9.47 -28.16
CA ILE A 811 3.54 -10.33 -28.49
C ILE A 811 3.42 -10.82 -29.92
N ARG A 812 2.27 -11.40 -30.28
CA ARG A 812 2.03 -11.98 -31.61
C ARG A 812 2.06 -10.92 -32.70
N VAL A 813 1.46 -9.76 -32.48
CA VAL A 813 1.49 -8.64 -33.44
C VAL A 813 2.92 -8.16 -33.62
N ASN A 814 3.69 -7.92 -32.56
CA ASN A 814 5.08 -7.47 -32.67
C ASN A 814 5.96 -8.49 -33.42
N GLN A 815 5.82 -9.77 -33.07
CA GLN A 815 6.54 -10.87 -33.76
C GLN A 815 6.15 -10.98 -35.23
N ALA A 816 4.86 -10.84 -35.57
CA ALA A 816 4.40 -10.91 -36.96
C ALA A 816 4.95 -9.75 -37.80
N LEU A 817 4.91 -8.50 -37.28
CA LEU A 817 5.47 -7.32 -37.95
C LEU A 817 6.96 -7.49 -38.23
N ARG A 818 7.71 -8.04 -37.28
CA ARG A 818 9.15 -8.32 -37.45
C ARG A 818 9.42 -9.44 -38.41
N LYS A 819 8.71 -10.56 -38.32
CA LYS A 819 8.85 -11.73 -39.18
C LYS A 819 8.60 -11.41 -40.66
N GLU A 820 7.65 -10.52 -40.92
CA GLU A 820 7.32 -10.08 -42.28
C GLU A 820 8.18 -8.88 -42.74
N ASN A 821 9.19 -8.48 -41.93
CA ASN A 821 10.10 -7.36 -42.18
C ASN A 821 9.40 -6.04 -42.52
N LEU A 822 8.26 -5.78 -41.88
CA LEU A 822 7.50 -4.56 -42.07
C LEU A 822 8.18 -3.38 -41.38
N ARG A 823 7.94 -2.16 -41.91
CA ARG A 823 8.42 -0.89 -41.29
C ARG A 823 7.50 -0.38 -40.17
N SER A 824 6.29 -0.91 -40.15
CA SER A 824 5.26 -0.56 -39.14
C SER A 824 5.64 -1.08 -37.77
N ARG A 825 5.31 -0.32 -36.72
CA ARG A 825 5.71 -0.62 -35.34
C ARG A 825 4.56 -0.40 -34.34
N LEU A 826 4.42 -1.32 -33.39
CA LEU A 826 3.57 -1.13 -32.21
C LEU A 826 4.18 -0.04 -31.32
N VAL A 827 3.42 1.01 -31.02
CA VAL A 827 3.93 2.18 -30.28
C VAL A 827 3.26 2.40 -28.93
N LEU A 828 1.97 2.05 -28.79
CA LEU A 828 1.24 2.18 -27.53
C LEU A 828 0.29 1.01 -27.30
N GLN A 829 0.08 0.72 -26.02
CA GLN A 829 -1.03 -0.07 -25.50
C GLN A 829 -1.78 0.77 -24.47
N VAL A 830 -3.08 0.93 -24.63
CA VAL A 830 -3.94 1.71 -23.72
C VAL A 830 -5.18 0.89 -23.39
N HIS A 831 -5.28 0.35 -22.17
CA HIS A 831 -6.35 -0.55 -21.73
C HIS A 831 -6.48 -1.80 -22.61
N ASP A 832 -7.41 -1.82 -23.52
CA ASP A 832 -7.72 -2.89 -24.50
C ASP A 832 -7.43 -2.49 -25.96
N GLU A 833 -6.72 -1.37 -26.15
CA GLU A 833 -6.35 -0.74 -27.41
C GLU A 833 -4.87 -0.98 -27.73
N LEU A 834 -4.58 -1.27 -29.00
CA LEU A 834 -3.24 -1.31 -29.58
C LEU A 834 -3.10 -0.26 -30.68
N LEU A 835 -2.08 0.59 -30.60
CA LEU A 835 -1.79 1.63 -31.57
C LEU A 835 -0.50 1.30 -32.33
N ILE A 836 -0.60 1.20 -33.65
CA ILE A 836 0.51 0.92 -34.57
C ILE A 836 0.80 2.13 -35.45
N GLU A 837 2.05 2.58 -35.45
CA GLU A 837 2.54 3.54 -36.44
C GLU A 837 2.80 2.76 -37.73
N THR A 838 1.92 2.91 -38.74
CA THR A 838 1.81 2.03 -39.89
C THR A 838 2.22 2.76 -41.17
N ALA A 839 3.16 2.19 -41.96
CA ALA A 839 3.52 2.75 -43.27
C ALA A 839 2.31 2.72 -44.21
N LYS A 840 2.05 3.81 -44.96
CA LYS A 840 0.84 3.93 -45.79
C LYS A 840 0.66 2.79 -46.78
N GLU A 841 1.75 2.25 -47.34
CA GLU A 841 1.75 1.11 -48.21
C GLU A 841 1.55 -0.24 -47.52
N GLU A 842 1.71 -0.31 -46.22
CA GLU A 842 1.57 -1.53 -45.40
C GLU A 842 0.20 -1.65 -44.68
N VAL A 843 -0.67 -0.65 -44.82
CA VAL A 843 -1.94 -0.56 -44.05
C VAL A 843 -2.81 -1.80 -44.18
N GLU A 844 -3.01 -2.30 -45.41
CA GLU A 844 -3.83 -3.51 -45.62
C GLU A 844 -3.23 -4.74 -44.99
N GLN A 845 -1.90 -4.92 -45.12
CA GLN A 845 -1.18 -6.06 -44.55
C GLN A 845 -1.15 -6.00 -43.02
N VAL A 846 -0.86 -4.83 -42.44
CA VAL A 846 -0.82 -4.62 -40.99
C VAL A 846 -2.22 -4.78 -40.40
N SER A 847 -3.26 -4.27 -41.04
CA SER A 847 -4.65 -4.48 -40.64
C SER A 847 -5.02 -5.95 -40.54
N ALA A 848 -4.65 -6.74 -41.58
CA ALA A 848 -4.91 -8.17 -41.59
C ALA A 848 -4.14 -8.92 -40.45
N ILE A 849 -2.89 -8.54 -40.20
CA ILE A 849 -2.09 -9.08 -39.08
C ILE A 849 -2.76 -8.74 -37.76
N LEU A 850 -3.06 -7.47 -37.53
CA LEU A 850 -3.61 -6.98 -36.28
C LEU A 850 -4.96 -7.63 -35.94
N GLU A 851 -5.87 -7.70 -36.92
CA GLU A 851 -7.16 -8.37 -36.78
C GLU A 851 -6.98 -9.88 -36.46
N ARG A 852 -6.13 -10.57 -37.21
CA ARG A 852 -5.87 -12.00 -37.00
C ARG A 852 -5.31 -12.28 -35.61
N GLU A 853 -4.23 -11.58 -35.21
CA GLU A 853 -3.53 -11.87 -33.96
C GLU A 853 -4.34 -11.48 -32.74
N MET A 854 -5.08 -10.38 -32.81
CA MET A 854 -5.98 -9.98 -31.70
C MET A 854 -7.17 -10.95 -31.60
N ARG A 855 -7.84 -11.32 -32.71
CA ARG A 855 -8.98 -12.26 -32.65
C ARG A 855 -8.58 -13.66 -32.19
N GLN A 856 -7.35 -14.09 -32.48
CA GLN A 856 -6.84 -15.43 -32.16
C GLN A 856 -5.97 -15.45 -30.91
N ALA A 857 -5.89 -14.34 -30.15
CA ALA A 857 -5.09 -14.29 -28.94
C ALA A 857 -5.55 -15.28 -27.87
N ALA A 858 -6.83 -15.62 -27.83
CA ALA A 858 -7.39 -16.64 -26.95
C ALA A 858 -8.56 -17.37 -27.62
N VAL A 859 -8.81 -18.62 -27.18
CA VAL A 859 -9.96 -19.40 -27.59
C VAL A 859 -11.06 -19.28 -26.55
N LEU A 860 -12.07 -18.45 -26.82
CA LEU A 860 -13.25 -18.28 -25.98
C LEU A 860 -14.47 -18.95 -26.59
N SER A 861 -15.53 -19.14 -25.78
CA SER A 861 -16.84 -19.59 -26.24
C SER A 861 -17.59 -18.56 -27.10
N VAL A 862 -17.08 -17.33 -27.12
CA VAL A 862 -17.57 -16.20 -27.93
C VAL A 862 -16.42 -15.66 -28.80
N PRO A 863 -16.67 -15.09 -29.99
CA PRO A 863 -15.61 -14.49 -30.79
C PRO A 863 -15.03 -13.27 -30.08
N LEU A 864 -13.72 -13.07 -30.20
CA LEU A 864 -13.08 -11.80 -29.92
C LEU A 864 -13.27 -10.89 -31.13
N GLU A 865 -13.89 -9.75 -30.93
CA GLU A 865 -14.09 -8.76 -31.99
C GLU A 865 -13.22 -7.54 -31.74
N VAL A 866 -12.75 -6.96 -32.84
CA VAL A 866 -11.80 -5.85 -32.85
C VAL A 866 -12.34 -4.76 -33.75
N ASP A 867 -12.45 -3.55 -33.21
CA ASP A 867 -12.80 -2.36 -33.98
C ASP A 867 -11.50 -1.67 -34.37
N MET A 868 -11.32 -1.38 -35.67
CA MET A 868 -10.09 -0.83 -36.22
C MET A 868 -10.36 0.48 -36.98
N HIS A 869 -9.50 1.48 -36.75
CA HIS A 869 -9.55 2.76 -37.44
C HIS A 869 -8.16 3.25 -37.79
N THR A 870 -8.07 4.04 -38.88
CA THR A 870 -6.84 4.72 -39.30
C THR A 870 -6.98 6.22 -39.16
N GLY A 871 -5.89 6.92 -38.85
CA GLY A 871 -5.90 8.37 -38.72
C GLY A 871 -4.53 9.02 -38.92
N GLU A 872 -4.50 10.27 -39.28
CA GLU A 872 -3.29 11.08 -39.38
C GLU A 872 -2.79 11.59 -38.00
N ASN A 873 -3.53 11.29 -36.95
CA ASN A 873 -3.17 11.51 -35.54
C ASN A 873 -3.96 10.54 -34.66
N TRP A 874 -3.59 10.43 -33.40
CA TRP A 874 -4.25 9.49 -32.49
C TRP A 874 -5.73 9.85 -32.20
N TYR A 875 -6.13 11.14 -32.35
CA TYR A 875 -7.53 11.53 -32.17
C TYR A 875 -8.41 10.99 -33.32
N GLU A 876 -7.91 11.02 -34.54
CA GLU A 876 -8.64 10.56 -35.75
C GLU A 876 -8.64 9.02 -35.86
N ALA A 877 -7.61 8.38 -35.34
CA ALA A 877 -7.51 6.93 -35.36
C ALA A 877 -8.46 6.24 -34.36
N LYS A 878 -9.19 6.99 -33.50
CA LYS A 878 -10.07 6.42 -32.47
C LYS A 878 -11.54 6.82 -32.64
#